data_f1f924bc019f0649750d7ef20d3b86ef
#
_entry.id   f1f924bc019f0649750d7ef20d3b86ef
#
_cell.length_a   1.000
_cell.length_b   1.000
_cell.length_c   1.000
_cell.angle_alpha   90.00
_cell.angle_beta   90.00
_cell.angle_gamma   90.00
#
_symmetry.space_group_name_H-M   'P 1'
#
loop_
_entity.id
_entity.type
_entity.pdbx_description
1 polymer ?
#
loop_
_entity_poly.entity_id
_entity_poly.type
_entity_poly.pdbx_seq_one_letter_code
_entity_poly.pdbx_strand_id
1 'polypeptide(L)'
;MKELLLSLSKYFAIVPGQLRPYRKIVLILALLSTVFMGYGTTRFVLDVSFESWFSEEDPAVKSLNEFREQFGSDDGLFIVYEAKDGDVFSNQSLSLISEITEVLDNDEQISDETWLNQYGLTSKVAETLKHIKRVQSLTNIRIQKNENDVLSAPLLVPKTIPRDVNILGEIKSEAGKQSSLPLFMFSKDHRFGAISITTDFGTIPLIENQNEEQSLFSDDDWSDDFEDSVDDQAVLQKVKFKDIEPTLYFPFMQAVSAVYEQPRMLENFDFYPIGTSAMVELVWGTMIQAAFLLVGMLIIINLLLWTLFRSASAVVLPQLAIGLSILFVIGGLSWLNIASNSLIALTAMLVIAVGVADCVHVMSSYLLFRRSGSDHNQALSQAYGKVGVPILLTTVTTMAGMSSLAVTGMPQFVLFGFSSAAGVGLAFLYTIYLLPVLLDYWHPMQEKKVSNVVQHKKTLISLMKAFFKVIQIKALKFLCFFAKPIINLSQRIGLAWLLGADWLQPLLDKIPFFVQRYRYAVVVIFFGVFGICLYGATQVKIDSNLVELFSDDVPISQAYDIVDEHMMGTGNMIIVVNTGESDAITDPAVLKAMSRLQNQVKESYSKYIIRTNSLADLVKETHAIMQDDEQYRTIPDSQITVSQLLYLFNSANPEERRSLVSDDYSKSHISIQLKNAGSHEYAEFFEGIRKDINNEFDTLKDRYPNLDVEITGTFAMMMRLADDLSRNQFKSLAIAAVVISCLLMVTLGSLQAGAMSIVPNLIPATLAFGLMGLFGIPLDTDTLMIAPLIIGIAVDDTIHFISHYRMSLAENNNMRLALIGAIKEVGQAVTFTTLILGFGFFMLTFSDYLGLAKIGGFGALAIFVALLCDLLFFPALIMIFKPKFGQKDVEDNLNFIEVAK
;
A
#
# COMPACT_ATOMS: atom_id res chain seq x y z
N MET A 1 30.35 -28.55 4.83
CA MET A 1 28.88 -28.52 4.81
C MET A 1 28.22 -29.66 5.61
N LYS A 2 28.50 -30.97 5.33
CA LYS A 2 27.87 -32.08 6.08
C LYS A 2 28.16 -32.01 7.58
N GLU A 3 29.41 -31.77 7.98
CA GLU A 3 29.79 -31.63 9.38
C GLU A 3 29.18 -30.39 10.05
N LEU A 4 29.09 -29.26 9.32
CA LEU A 4 28.44 -28.04 9.81
C LEU A 4 26.93 -28.28 10.10
N LEU A 5 26.17 -28.85 9.13
CA LEU A 5 24.77 -29.15 9.31
C LEU A 5 24.54 -30.14 10.46
N LEU A 6 25.41 -31.11 10.63
CA LEU A 6 25.34 -32.07 11.73
C LEU A 6 25.66 -31.42 13.09
N SER A 7 26.58 -30.47 13.12
CA SER A 7 26.89 -29.67 14.33
C SER A 7 25.73 -28.75 14.69
N LEU A 8 25.09 -28.10 13.72
CA LEU A 8 23.91 -27.27 13.90
C LEU A 8 22.71 -28.10 14.40
N SER A 9 22.46 -29.26 13.82
CA SER A 9 21.40 -30.17 14.28
C SER A 9 21.61 -30.57 15.75
N LYS A 10 22.83 -30.90 16.13
CA LYS A 10 23.19 -31.18 17.53
C LYS A 10 22.98 -29.94 18.42
N TYR A 11 23.36 -28.76 17.95
CA TYR A 11 23.15 -27.52 18.66
C TYR A 11 21.65 -27.32 18.96
N PHE A 12 20.78 -27.37 17.93
CA PHE A 12 19.34 -27.20 18.12
C PHE A 12 18.73 -28.26 19.02
N ALA A 13 19.22 -29.51 18.99
CA ALA A 13 18.77 -30.57 19.89
C ALA A 13 19.07 -30.26 21.37
N ILE A 14 20.16 -29.53 21.64
CA ILE A 14 20.59 -29.20 23.01
C ILE A 14 19.91 -27.92 23.53
N VAL A 15 19.55 -26.99 22.69
CA VAL A 15 18.97 -25.68 23.03
C VAL A 15 17.81 -25.77 24.05
N PRO A 16 16.77 -26.58 23.89
CA PRO A 16 15.68 -26.67 24.87
C PRO A 16 16.17 -27.05 26.28
N GLY A 17 17.15 -27.98 26.35
CA GLY A 17 17.77 -28.40 27.61
C GLY A 17 18.60 -27.29 28.28
N GLN A 18 19.36 -26.54 27.49
CA GLN A 18 20.19 -25.44 28.00
C GLN A 18 19.36 -24.24 28.48
N LEU A 19 18.20 -23.96 27.85
CA LEU A 19 17.33 -22.87 28.26
C LEU A 19 16.56 -23.14 29.55
N ARG A 20 16.38 -24.38 29.90
CA ARG A 20 15.58 -24.78 31.07
C ARG A 20 16.01 -24.17 32.41
N PRO A 21 17.28 -24.12 32.79
CA PRO A 21 17.71 -23.42 34.00
C PRO A 21 17.47 -21.92 33.95
N TYR A 22 17.48 -21.33 32.74
CA TYR A 22 17.33 -19.89 32.51
C TYR A 22 15.90 -19.47 32.14
N ARG A 23 14.92 -20.39 32.13
CA ARG A 23 13.54 -20.15 31.68
C ARG A 23 12.86 -18.95 32.30
N LYS A 24 13.14 -18.63 33.58
CA LYS A 24 12.57 -17.44 34.24
C LYS A 24 13.16 -16.15 33.66
N ILE A 25 14.49 -16.17 33.42
CA ILE A 25 15.21 -15.03 32.84
C ILE A 25 14.71 -14.76 31.42
N VAL A 26 14.57 -15.82 30.62
CA VAL A 26 14.02 -15.69 29.23
C VAL A 26 12.62 -15.09 29.25
N LEU A 27 11.72 -15.53 30.15
CA LEU A 27 10.38 -14.98 30.26
C LEU A 27 10.37 -13.53 30.76
N ILE A 28 11.25 -13.18 31.72
CA ILE A 28 11.36 -11.80 32.19
C ILE A 28 11.89 -10.89 31.07
N LEU A 29 12.90 -11.32 30.34
CA LEU A 29 13.43 -10.57 29.19
C LEU A 29 12.38 -10.41 28.09
N ALA A 30 11.64 -11.48 27.77
CA ALA A 30 10.54 -11.42 26.81
C ALA A 30 9.43 -10.45 27.27
N LEU A 31 9.09 -10.45 28.57
CA LEU A 31 8.11 -9.51 29.13
C LEU A 31 8.60 -8.06 29.09
N LEU A 32 9.84 -7.83 29.51
CA LEU A 32 10.43 -6.47 29.48
C LEU A 32 10.53 -5.95 28.04
N SER A 33 10.97 -6.78 27.09
CA SER A 33 11.01 -6.40 25.68
C SER A 33 9.60 -6.14 25.12
N THR A 34 8.60 -6.90 25.54
CA THR A 34 7.19 -6.66 25.16
C THR A 34 6.69 -5.31 25.66
N VAL A 35 6.97 -4.97 26.92
CA VAL A 35 6.58 -3.67 27.50
C VAL A 35 7.32 -2.52 26.82
N PHE A 36 8.61 -2.68 26.58
CA PHE A 36 9.45 -1.66 25.93
C PHE A 36 8.99 -1.42 24.48
N MET A 37 8.78 -2.48 23.70
CA MET A 37 8.32 -2.35 22.32
C MET A 37 6.85 -1.94 22.24
N GLY A 38 6.01 -2.38 23.20
CA GLY A 38 4.62 -1.94 23.32
C GLY A 38 4.51 -0.45 23.63
N TYR A 39 5.42 0.11 24.45
CA TYR A 39 5.50 1.55 24.62
C TYR A 39 5.94 2.26 23.35
N GLY A 40 6.83 1.67 22.56
CA GLY A 40 7.22 2.20 21.24
C GLY A 40 6.03 2.40 20.32
N THR A 41 5.05 1.49 20.32
CA THR A 41 3.88 1.61 19.43
C THR A 41 3.00 2.85 19.70
N THR A 42 3.14 3.52 20.86
CA THR A 42 2.45 4.80 21.12
C THR A 42 2.98 5.96 20.28
N ARG A 43 4.16 5.76 19.66
CA ARG A 43 4.81 6.71 18.73
C ARG A 43 4.66 6.29 17.28
N PHE A 44 3.75 5.34 17.01
CA PHE A 44 3.53 4.83 15.66
C PHE A 44 2.99 5.95 14.75
N VAL A 45 3.70 6.21 13.67
CA VAL A 45 3.31 7.14 12.62
C VAL A 45 3.09 6.32 11.35
N LEU A 46 2.00 6.59 10.67
CA LEU A 46 1.65 5.98 9.39
C LEU A 46 1.69 7.06 8.32
N ASP A 47 2.52 6.87 7.31
CA ASP A 47 2.59 7.73 6.14
C ASP A 47 1.92 7.03 4.96
N VAL A 48 0.83 7.60 4.49
CA VAL A 48 0.07 7.14 3.30
C VAL A 48 0.14 8.14 2.16
N SER A 49 0.99 9.17 2.27
CA SER A 49 1.19 10.17 1.23
C SER A 49 1.75 9.52 -0.05
N PHE A 50 1.43 10.11 -1.20
CA PHE A 50 1.95 9.62 -2.48
C PHE A 50 3.46 9.89 -2.60
N GLU A 51 3.94 10.96 -1.99
CA GLU A 51 5.35 11.35 -1.93
C GLU A 51 6.22 10.31 -1.24
N SER A 52 5.67 9.59 -0.26
CA SER A 52 6.40 8.54 0.48
C SER A 52 6.88 7.35 -0.37
N TRP A 53 6.40 7.24 -1.62
CA TRP A 53 6.89 6.26 -2.59
C TRP A 53 8.25 6.64 -3.17
N PHE A 54 8.66 7.91 -3.07
CA PHE A 54 9.88 8.45 -3.63
C PHE A 54 10.88 8.82 -2.55
N SER A 55 12.15 8.95 -2.95
CA SER A 55 13.16 9.59 -2.11
C SER A 55 12.97 11.10 -2.12
N GLU A 56 13.23 11.78 -1.00
CA GLU A 56 13.25 13.26 -0.94
C GLU A 56 14.19 13.90 -1.97
N GLU A 57 15.22 13.17 -2.42
CA GLU A 57 16.15 13.63 -3.44
C GLU A 57 15.67 13.40 -4.87
N ASP A 58 14.51 12.76 -5.06
CA ASP A 58 13.99 12.50 -6.40
C ASP A 58 13.64 13.82 -7.11
N PRO A 59 14.05 14.00 -8.39
CA PRO A 59 13.76 15.22 -9.14
C PRO A 59 12.26 15.56 -9.21
N ALA A 60 11.37 14.55 -9.28
CA ALA A 60 9.93 14.79 -9.34
C ALA A 60 9.39 15.38 -8.02
N VAL A 61 9.90 14.90 -6.87
CA VAL A 61 9.54 15.46 -5.55
C VAL A 61 10.07 16.87 -5.40
N LYS A 62 11.32 17.13 -5.85
CA LYS A 62 11.91 18.49 -5.82
C LYS A 62 11.10 19.45 -6.65
N SER A 63 10.76 19.08 -7.89
CA SER A 63 9.95 19.91 -8.80
C SER A 63 8.55 20.19 -8.23
N LEU A 64 7.91 19.20 -7.59
CA LEU A 64 6.63 19.39 -6.92
C LEU A 64 6.74 20.35 -5.72
N ASN A 65 7.77 20.19 -4.89
CA ASN A 65 8.00 21.08 -3.75
C ASN A 65 8.31 22.51 -4.21
N GLU A 66 9.12 22.71 -5.25
CA GLU A 66 9.37 24.03 -5.86
C GLU A 66 8.09 24.66 -6.43
N PHE A 67 7.20 23.84 -6.97
CA PHE A 67 5.87 24.29 -7.41
C PHE A 67 5.03 24.77 -6.21
N ARG A 68 4.97 23.97 -5.14
CA ARG A 68 4.22 24.32 -3.92
C ARG A 68 4.74 25.58 -3.23
N GLU A 69 6.06 25.77 -3.19
CA GLU A 69 6.69 26.99 -2.66
C GLU A 69 6.23 28.24 -3.38
N GLN A 70 6.03 28.14 -4.70
CA GLN A 70 5.76 29.29 -5.55
C GLN A 70 4.26 29.57 -5.74
N PHE A 71 3.47 28.51 -5.93
CA PHE A 71 2.07 28.62 -6.34
C PHE A 71 1.06 28.17 -5.28
N GLY A 72 1.56 27.63 -4.15
CA GLY A 72 0.73 27.11 -3.08
C GLY A 72 0.46 25.61 -3.19
N SER A 73 -0.33 25.09 -2.25
CA SER A 73 -0.67 23.67 -2.19
C SER A 73 -1.45 23.21 -3.43
N ASP A 74 -1.01 22.11 -4.03
CA ASP A 74 -1.77 21.34 -5.01
C ASP A 74 -2.76 20.35 -4.35
N ASP A 75 -2.76 20.30 -3.02
CA ASP A 75 -3.62 19.45 -2.21
C ASP A 75 -4.91 20.18 -1.85
N GLY A 76 -6.01 19.65 -2.30
CA GLY A 76 -7.33 20.23 -2.09
C GLY A 76 -8.42 19.16 -2.06
N LEU A 77 -9.60 19.58 -1.67
CA LEU A 77 -10.81 18.80 -1.72
C LEU A 77 -11.77 19.44 -2.72
N PHE A 78 -12.23 18.65 -3.68
CA PHE A 78 -13.17 19.08 -4.68
C PHE A 78 -14.46 18.27 -4.51
N ILE A 79 -15.56 18.95 -4.16
CA ILE A 79 -16.86 18.32 -3.89
C ILE A 79 -17.78 18.65 -5.04
N VAL A 80 -18.01 17.69 -5.92
CA VAL A 80 -19.03 17.79 -6.96
C VAL A 80 -20.39 17.45 -6.33
N TYR A 81 -21.41 18.18 -6.68
CA TYR A 81 -22.79 17.92 -6.27
C TYR A 81 -23.73 17.88 -7.47
N GLU A 82 -24.66 16.94 -7.45
CA GLU A 82 -25.77 16.84 -8.42
C GLU A 82 -27.01 17.48 -7.81
N ALA A 83 -27.57 18.46 -8.48
CA ALA A 83 -28.83 19.09 -8.06
C ALA A 83 -30.02 18.21 -8.44
N LYS A 84 -30.81 17.75 -7.46
CA LYS A 84 -31.98 16.87 -7.70
C LYS A 84 -33.11 17.58 -8.40
N ASP A 85 -33.15 18.92 -8.39
CA ASP A 85 -34.05 19.73 -9.19
C ASP A 85 -33.59 19.92 -10.64
N GLY A 86 -32.39 19.47 -10.96
CA GLY A 86 -31.80 19.46 -12.31
C GLY A 86 -31.10 20.74 -12.75
N ASP A 87 -31.00 21.77 -11.88
CA ASP A 87 -30.32 23.03 -12.23
C ASP A 87 -29.57 23.64 -11.02
N VAL A 88 -28.25 23.64 -11.08
CA VAL A 88 -27.39 24.21 -10.02
C VAL A 88 -27.54 25.75 -9.91
N PHE A 89 -28.13 26.43 -10.91
CA PHE A 89 -28.42 27.84 -10.87
C PHE A 89 -29.85 28.15 -10.32
N SER A 90 -30.58 27.16 -9.86
CA SER A 90 -31.89 27.39 -9.23
C SER A 90 -31.72 28.19 -7.91
N ASN A 91 -32.75 28.98 -7.54
CA ASN A 91 -32.72 29.70 -6.28
C ASN A 91 -32.47 28.77 -5.08
N GLN A 92 -33.06 27.57 -5.09
CA GLN A 92 -32.92 26.57 -4.03
C GLN A 92 -31.52 26.06 -3.94
N SER A 93 -30.94 25.61 -5.08
CA SER A 93 -29.57 25.10 -5.15
C SER A 93 -28.56 26.16 -4.71
N LEU A 94 -28.63 27.38 -5.25
CA LEU A 94 -27.72 28.46 -4.88
C LEU A 94 -27.83 28.83 -3.40
N SER A 95 -29.04 28.84 -2.82
CA SER A 95 -29.24 29.18 -1.39
C SER A 95 -28.61 28.14 -0.46
N LEU A 96 -28.76 26.86 -0.78
CA LEU A 96 -28.20 25.77 0.03
C LEU A 96 -26.67 25.67 -0.12
N ILE A 97 -26.14 25.90 -1.31
CA ILE A 97 -24.68 25.91 -1.55
C ILE A 97 -24.04 27.12 -0.90
N SER A 98 -24.72 28.29 -0.88
CA SER A 98 -24.25 29.46 -0.11
C SER A 98 -24.11 29.14 1.38
N GLU A 99 -25.09 28.42 1.95
CA GLU A 99 -25.05 28.00 3.35
C GLU A 99 -23.84 27.09 3.65
N ILE A 100 -23.58 26.09 2.81
CA ILE A 100 -22.40 25.21 2.94
C ILE A 100 -21.12 26.03 2.83
N THR A 101 -21.05 26.93 1.82
CA THR A 101 -19.86 27.75 1.55
C THR A 101 -19.55 28.67 2.74
N GLU A 102 -20.55 29.37 3.27
CA GLU A 102 -20.39 30.28 4.41
C GLU A 102 -19.96 29.55 5.69
N VAL A 103 -20.48 28.34 5.92
CA VAL A 103 -20.11 27.52 7.08
C VAL A 103 -18.66 27.04 7.00
N LEU A 104 -18.19 26.64 5.82
CA LEU A 104 -16.82 26.16 5.63
C LEU A 104 -15.78 27.27 5.54
N ASP A 105 -16.18 28.47 5.11
CA ASP A 105 -15.29 29.64 4.97
C ASP A 105 -15.15 30.47 6.27
N ASN A 106 -15.97 30.16 7.30
CA ASN A 106 -15.98 30.89 8.57
C ASN A 106 -15.41 30.06 9.73
N ASP A 107 -14.17 30.30 10.05
CA ASP A 107 -13.44 29.62 11.13
C ASP A 107 -13.76 30.16 12.55
N GLU A 108 -14.40 31.33 12.69
CA GLU A 108 -14.77 31.88 13.97
C GLU A 108 -15.80 31.01 14.73
N GLN A 109 -16.64 30.26 13.99
CA GLN A 109 -17.70 29.42 14.55
C GLN A 109 -17.21 28.09 15.13
N ILE A 110 -16.00 27.67 14.83
CA ILE A 110 -15.42 26.37 15.22
C ILE A 110 -15.36 26.16 16.74
N SER A 111 -15.36 27.26 17.51
CA SER A 111 -15.32 27.24 18.98
C SER A 111 -16.69 27.29 19.67
N ASP A 112 -17.78 27.43 18.90
CA ASP A 112 -19.14 27.53 19.46
C ASP A 112 -19.70 26.13 19.75
N GLU A 113 -20.02 25.88 21.05
CA GLU A 113 -20.64 24.60 21.47
C GLU A 113 -21.99 24.35 20.77
N THR A 114 -22.75 25.39 20.42
CA THR A 114 -24.02 25.25 19.73
C THR A 114 -23.82 24.75 18.32
N TRP A 115 -22.84 25.31 17.62
CA TRP A 115 -22.42 24.91 16.28
C TRP A 115 -21.88 23.46 16.27
N LEU A 116 -20.99 23.13 17.21
CA LEU A 116 -20.45 21.79 17.36
C LEU A 116 -21.54 20.73 17.54
N ASN A 117 -22.53 21.03 18.39
CA ASN A 117 -23.65 20.12 18.63
C ASN A 117 -24.59 20.01 17.42
N GLN A 118 -24.76 21.08 16.64
CA GLN A 118 -25.58 21.07 15.42
C GLN A 118 -25.02 20.09 14.37
N TYR A 119 -23.70 20.07 14.19
CA TYR A 119 -23.02 19.21 13.23
C TYR A 119 -22.52 17.88 13.82
N GLY A 120 -22.71 17.65 15.13
CA GLY A 120 -22.29 16.42 15.81
C GLY A 120 -20.77 16.27 15.90
N LEU A 121 -20.04 17.39 15.89
CA LEU A 121 -18.59 17.45 15.89
C LEU A 121 -18.02 17.63 17.29
N THR A 122 -16.83 17.06 17.51
CA THR A 122 -16.01 17.40 18.68
C THR A 122 -15.12 18.61 18.37
N SER A 123 -14.73 19.40 19.37
CA SER A 123 -13.84 20.53 19.17
C SER A 123 -12.54 20.15 18.44
N LYS A 124 -11.95 18.99 18.76
CA LYS A 124 -10.72 18.51 18.11
C LYS A 124 -10.91 18.22 16.60
N VAL A 125 -12.07 17.71 16.21
CA VAL A 125 -12.37 17.45 14.80
C VAL A 125 -12.65 18.76 14.07
N ALA A 126 -13.42 19.65 14.66
CA ALA A 126 -13.72 20.96 14.09
C ALA A 126 -12.48 21.85 13.92
N GLU A 127 -11.48 21.74 14.81
CA GLU A 127 -10.21 22.47 14.67
C GLU A 127 -9.47 22.20 13.37
N THR A 128 -9.70 21.06 12.72
CA THR A 128 -9.07 20.76 11.44
C THR A 128 -9.58 21.63 10.29
N LEU A 129 -10.77 22.25 10.43
CA LEU A 129 -11.28 23.21 9.42
C LEU A 129 -10.40 24.47 9.32
N LYS A 130 -9.56 24.80 10.33
CA LYS A 130 -8.59 25.90 10.26
C LYS A 130 -7.54 25.72 9.16
N HIS A 131 -7.38 24.50 8.67
CA HIS A 131 -6.51 24.21 7.52
C HIS A 131 -7.14 24.60 6.18
N ILE A 132 -8.40 25.04 6.15
CA ILE A 132 -9.01 25.60 4.95
C ILE A 132 -8.45 27.02 4.74
N LYS A 133 -7.84 27.22 3.56
CA LYS A 133 -7.37 28.55 3.14
C LYS A 133 -8.41 29.27 2.30
N ARG A 134 -9.18 28.53 1.51
CA ARG A 134 -10.16 29.13 0.61
C ARG A 134 -11.26 28.11 0.27
N VAL A 135 -12.49 28.56 0.28
CA VAL A 135 -13.64 27.84 -0.24
C VAL A 135 -14.19 28.60 -1.45
N GLN A 136 -14.37 27.93 -2.56
CA GLN A 136 -14.94 28.49 -3.79
C GLN A 136 -16.14 27.70 -4.24
N SER A 137 -17.21 28.41 -4.55
CA SER A 137 -18.42 27.84 -5.16
C SER A 137 -19.04 28.86 -6.12
N LEU A 138 -20.10 28.50 -6.83
CA LEU A 138 -20.84 29.44 -7.66
C LEU A 138 -21.30 30.69 -6.90
N THR A 139 -21.50 30.61 -5.58
CA THR A 139 -22.10 31.69 -4.77
C THR A 139 -21.11 32.75 -4.30
N ASN A 140 -19.81 32.44 -4.25
CA ASN A 140 -18.78 33.40 -3.80
C ASN A 140 -17.70 33.70 -4.86
N ILE A 141 -17.79 33.08 -6.04
CA ILE A 141 -16.82 33.34 -7.11
C ILE A 141 -16.99 34.73 -7.70
N ARG A 142 -15.87 35.35 -8.07
CA ARG A 142 -15.84 36.68 -8.70
C ARG A 142 -15.61 36.52 -10.18
N ILE A 143 -16.25 37.40 -10.97
CA ILE A 143 -16.13 37.44 -12.42
C ILE A 143 -15.53 38.79 -12.84
N GLN A 144 -14.73 38.78 -13.90
CA GLN A 144 -14.22 40.02 -14.47
C GLN A 144 -15.30 40.75 -15.24
N LYS A 145 -15.41 42.09 -15.06
CA LYS A 145 -16.29 42.98 -15.81
C LYS A 145 -15.61 44.30 -16.09
N ASN A 146 -15.89 44.87 -17.25
CA ASN A 146 -15.53 46.27 -17.56
C ASN A 146 -16.66 47.19 -17.13
N GLU A 147 -16.41 48.02 -16.15
CA GLU A 147 -17.35 49.05 -15.67
C GLU A 147 -16.75 50.44 -15.92
N ASN A 148 -17.14 51.11 -17.02
CA ASN A 148 -16.62 52.43 -17.38
C ASN A 148 -15.11 52.51 -17.50
N ASP A 149 -14.49 51.61 -18.26
CA ASP A 149 -13.05 51.45 -18.48
C ASP A 149 -12.24 51.06 -17.21
N VAL A 150 -12.93 50.60 -16.17
CA VAL A 150 -12.30 50.04 -14.97
C VAL A 150 -12.63 48.54 -14.89
N LEU A 151 -11.58 47.72 -14.73
CA LEU A 151 -11.75 46.30 -14.49
C LEU A 151 -12.24 46.09 -13.05
N SER A 152 -13.43 45.56 -12.92
CA SER A 152 -14.03 45.19 -11.63
C SER A 152 -14.15 43.65 -11.51
N ALA A 153 -14.20 43.15 -10.29
CA ALA A 153 -14.39 41.73 -9.99
C ALA A 153 -15.58 41.52 -9.04
N PRO A 154 -16.83 41.81 -9.50
CA PRO A 154 -18.01 41.56 -8.68
C PRO A 154 -18.27 40.08 -8.48
N LEU A 155 -19.06 39.75 -7.46
CA LEU A 155 -19.57 38.39 -7.27
C LEU A 155 -20.47 38.01 -8.44
N LEU A 156 -20.35 36.77 -8.92
CA LEU A 156 -21.23 36.19 -9.95
C LEU A 156 -22.66 36.14 -9.46
N VAL A 157 -22.89 35.65 -8.25
CA VAL A 157 -24.18 35.58 -7.59
C VAL A 157 -24.24 36.66 -6.50
N PRO A 158 -25.23 37.56 -6.50
CA PRO A 158 -25.36 38.54 -5.46
C PRO A 158 -25.53 37.89 -4.07
N LYS A 159 -25.06 38.56 -3.01
CA LYS A 159 -25.16 38.04 -1.62
C LYS A 159 -26.62 37.71 -1.24
N THR A 160 -27.60 38.48 -1.75
CA THR A 160 -29.03 38.11 -1.67
C THR A 160 -29.44 37.40 -2.93
N ILE A 161 -29.61 36.08 -2.85
CA ILE A 161 -29.87 35.22 -4.02
C ILE A 161 -31.24 35.59 -4.64
N PRO A 162 -31.29 35.93 -5.92
CA PRO A 162 -32.52 36.34 -6.59
C PRO A 162 -33.53 35.18 -6.69
N ARG A 163 -34.82 35.52 -6.59
CA ARG A 163 -35.90 34.55 -6.86
C ARG A 163 -36.45 34.66 -8.28
N ASP A 164 -36.10 35.71 -9.01
CA ASP A 164 -36.57 35.96 -10.38
C ASP A 164 -35.77 35.05 -11.35
N VAL A 165 -36.49 34.22 -12.08
CA VAL A 165 -35.96 33.29 -13.08
C VAL A 165 -35.18 34.02 -14.20
N ASN A 166 -35.56 35.24 -14.55
CA ASN A 166 -34.85 36.01 -15.57
C ASN A 166 -33.46 36.42 -15.06
N ILE A 167 -33.34 36.89 -13.82
CA ILE A 167 -32.07 37.26 -13.21
C ILE A 167 -31.18 36.02 -13.05
N LEU A 168 -31.73 34.88 -12.63
CA LEU A 168 -30.99 33.60 -12.56
C LEU A 168 -30.51 33.17 -13.98
N GLY A 169 -31.31 33.39 -15.02
CA GLY A 169 -30.92 33.16 -16.41
C GLY A 169 -29.77 34.06 -16.87
N GLU A 170 -29.76 35.35 -16.44
CA GLU A 170 -28.63 36.27 -16.70
C GLU A 170 -27.37 35.81 -16.00
N ILE A 171 -27.42 35.42 -14.73
CA ILE A 171 -26.30 34.87 -13.98
C ILE A 171 -25.74 33.64 -14.69
N LYS A 172 -26.59 32.71 -15.09
CA LYS A 172 -26.23 31.51 -15.82
C LYS A 172 -25.52 31.83 -17.14
N SER A 173 -26.05 32.79 -17.89
CA SER A 173 -25.43 33.26 -19.15
C SER A 173 -24.08 33.90 -18.93
N GLU A 174 -23.95 34.70 -17.86
CA GLU A 174 -22.70 35.39 -17.53
C GLU A 174 -21.61 34.40 -17.07
N ALA A 175 -22.00 33.39 -16.26
CA ALA A 175 -21.13 32.29 -15.88
C ALA A 175 -20.57 31.53 -17.10
N GLY A 176 -21.39 31.31 -18.11
CA GLY A 176 -21.00 30.64 -19.36
C GLY A 176 -20.00 31.42 -20.24
N LYS A 177 -19.90 32.75 -20.08
CA LYS A 177 -18.95 33.60 -20.82
C LYS A 177 -17.54 33.54 -20.23
N GLN A 178 -17.39 33.23 -18.94
CA GLN A 178 -16.09 33.11 -18.26
C GLN A 178 -15.40 31.85 -18.69
N SER A 179 -14.17 31.90 -19.21
CA SER A 179 -13.44 30.72 -19.68
C SER A 179 -13.04 29.79 -18.54
N SER A 180 -12.92 30.33 -17.33
CA SER A 180 -12.46 29.60 -16.12
C SER A 180 -13.57 28.79 -15.43
N LEU A 181 -14.85 29.06 -15.63
CA LEU A 181 -15.93 28.46 -14.83
C LEU A 181 -16.53 27.17 -15.39
N PRO A 182 -16.83 27.06 -16.71
CA PRO A 182 -17.42 25.83 -17.25
C PRO A 182 -16.54 24.61 -17.02
N LEU A 183 -17.18 23.50 -16.65
CA LEU A 183 -16.57 22.22 -16.23
C LEU A 183 -15.77 22.27 -14.91
N PHE A 184 -15.40 23.44 -14.42
CA PHE A 184 -14.77 23.59 -13.11
C PHE A 184 -15.82 23.82 -12.01
N MET A 185 -16.72 24.79 -12.19
CA MET A 185 -17.76 25.12 -11.21
C MET A 185 -19.12 24.53 -11.56
N PHE A 186 -19.38 24.21 -12.81
CA PHE A 186 -20.65 23.61 -13.25
C PHE A 186 -20.49 22.83 -14.56
N SER A 187 -21.31 21.79 -14.73
CA SER A 187 -21.35 20.94 -15.91
C SER A 187 -22.03 21.63 -17.12
N LYS A 188 -21.82 21.11 -18.32
CA LYS A 188 -22.41 21.63 -19.56
C LYS A 188 -23.95 21.60 -19.54
N ASP A 189 -24.54 20.62 -18.90
CA ASP A 189 -25.98 20.45 -18.74
C ASP A 189 -26.55 21.17 -17.51
N HIS A 190 -25.70 21.81 -16.70
CA HIS A 190 -25.99 22.53 -15.47
C HIS A 190 -26.63 21.69 -14.35
N ARG A 191 -26.50 20.35 -14.43
CA ARG A 191 -26.99 19.45 -13.37
C ARG A 191 -25.99 19.33 -12.23
N PHE A 192 -24.72 19.38 -12.54
CA PHE A 192 -23.63 19.25 -11.57
C PHE A 192 -23.01 20.60 -11.30
N GLY A 193 -22.71 20.84 -10.03
CA GLY A 193 -21.92 21.97 -9.58
C GLY A 193 -20.75 21.51 -8.72
N ALA A 194 -19.87 22.44 -8.32
CA ALA A 194 -18.71 22.10 -7.51
C ALA A 194 -18.45 23.11 -6.38
N ILE A 195 -17.89 22.60 -5.29
CA ILE A 195 -17.29 23.35 -4.20
C ILE A 195 -15.81 22.96 -4.18
N SER A 196 -14.93 23.93 -4.39
CA SER A 196 -13.48 23.73 -4.33
C SER A 196 -12.94 24.25 -3.00
N ILE A 197 -12.27 23.38 -2.25
CA ILE A 197 -11.68 23.71 -0.96
C ILE A 197 -10.16 23.55 -1.09
N THR A 198 -9.44 24.67 -0.97
CA THR A 198 -7.97 24.70 -0.93
C THR A 198 -7.51 24.65 0.51
N THR A 199 -6.56 23.77 0.82
CA THR A 199 -6.00 23.61 2.16
C THR A 199 -4.56 24.14 2.24
N ASP A 200 -4.00 24.23 3.44
CA ASP A 200 -2.58 24.52 3.64
C ASP A 200 -1.74 23.23 3.79
N PHE A 201 -2.33 22.09 3.54
CA PHE A 201 -1.62 20.82 3.61
C PHE A 201 -0.42 20.81 2.63
N GLY A 202 0.75 20.40 3.13
CA GLY A 202 2.00 20.36 2.38
C GLY A 202 2.67 21.71 2.14
N THR A 203 2.11 22.81 2.67
CA THR A 203 2.70 24.18 2.53
C THR A 203 2.95 24.85 3.87
N ILE A 204 2.85 24.13 4.99
CA ILE A 204 3.16 24.67 6.32
C ILE A 204 4.67 24.72 6.51
N PRO A 205 5.29 25.92 6.68
CA PRO A 205 6.74 26.03 6.78
C PRO A 205 7.26 25.36 8.07
N LEU A 206 8.37 24.63 7.95
CA LEU A 206 9.15 24.13 9.08
C LEU A 206 9.98 25.30 9.65
N ILE A 207 9.50 25.92 10.70
CA ILE A 207 10.24 26.96 11.43
C ILE A 207 11.13 26.26 12.45
N GLU A 208 12.42 26.12 12.17
CA GLU A 208 13.40 25.48 13.07
C GLU A 208 13.69 26.29 14.34
N ASN A 209 13.33 27.59 14.44
CA ASN A 209 13.58 28.45 15.62
C ASN A 209 12.35 29.29 15.98
N GLN A 210 11.82 29.07 17.17
CA GLN A 210 10.71 29.86 17.75
C GLN A 210 10.97 31.38 17.91
N ASN A 211 12.15 31.88 17.57
CA ASN A 211 12.50 33.30 17.64
C ASN A 211 12.29 34.04 16.30
N GLU A 212 11.97 33.34 15.22
CA GLU A 212 11.73 33.95 13.90
C GLU A 212 10.25 34.11 13.55
N GLU A 213 9.32 33.50 14.32
CA GLU A 213 7.87 33.64 14.11
C GLU A 213 7.37 35.10 14.19
N GLN A 214 8.07 35.98 14.92
CA GLN A 214 7.67 37.38 15.06
C GLN A 214 8.15 38.29 13.93
N SER A 215 9.05 37.84 13.06
CA SER A 215 9.61 38.69 12.00
C SER A 215 9.01 38.46 10.61
N LEU A 216 8.33 37.31 10.41
CA LEU A 216 7.74 36.95 9.12
C LEU A 216 6.29 37.42 8.92
N PHE A 217 5.61 37.83 9.99
CA PHE A 217 4.18 38.22 9.96
C PHE A 217 3.89 39.57 10.64
N SER A 218 4.87 40.48 10.78
CA SER A 218 4.56 41.83 11.25
C SER A 218 4.22 42.73 10.06
N ASP A 219 2.92 42.94 9.84
CA ASP A 219 2.35 43.90 8.89
C ASP A 219 2.60 45.40 9.25
N ASP A 220 3.47 45.71 10.18
CA ASP A 220 3.73 47.06 10.67
C ASP A 220 5.20 47.45 10.57
N ASP A 221 5.72 47.65 9.38
CA ASP A 221 6.91 48.49 9.20
C ASP A 221 6.95 49.11 7.77
N TRP A 222 6.09 50.09 7.57
CA TRP A 222 6.32 51.13 6.55
C TRP A 222 6.92 52.33 7.25
N SER A 223 8.22 52.30 7.51
CA SER A 223 8.99 53.51 7.83
C SER A 223 10.11 53.65 6.87
N ASP A 224 10.03 54.75 6.07
CA ASP A 224 11.09 55.29 5.22
C ASP A 224 12.41 55.40 5.98
N ASP A 225 13.38 54.56 5.60
CA ASP A 225 14.80 54.90 5.71
C ASP A 225 15.56 54.02 4.67
N PHE A 226 15.79 54.65 3.50
CA PHE A 226 16.75 54.16 2.50
C PHE A 226 18.15 54.57 2.99
N GLU A 227 18.94 53.65 3.51
CA GLU A 227 20.41 53.73 3.50
C GLU A 227 21.06 52.35 3.27
N ASP A 228 21.91 52.33 2.27
CA ASP A 228 22.74 51.29 1.73
C ASP A 228 23.40 50.38 2.76
N SER A 229 23.15 49.08 2.69
CA SER A 229 24.18 48.06 2.87
C SER A 229 23.71 46.76 2.19
N VAL A 230 24.08 46.61 0.93
CA VAL A 230 23.96 45.36 0.19
C VAL A 230 24.98 44.40 0.77
N ASP A 231 24.55 43.49 1.63
CA ASP A 231 25.31 42.29 1.98
C ASP A 231 24.77 41.14 1.13
N ASP A 232 25.39 40.93 -0.03
CA ASP A 232 25.02 40.06 -1.13
C ASP A 232 25.23 38.55 -0.79
N GLN A 233 24.97 38.12 0.44
CA GLN A 233 25.02 36.72 0.86
C GLN A 233 23.89 36.31 1.85
N ALA A 234 22.69 36.81 1.65
CA ALA A 234 21.55 36.10 2.16
C ALA A 234 21.37 34.84 1.28
N VAL A 235 22.00 33.75 1.65
CA VAL A 235 21.66 32.43 1.16
C VAL A 235 20.17 32.28 1.43
N LEU A 236 19.35 32.34 0.40
CA LEU A 236 17.93 31.97 0.46
C LEU A 236 17.88 30.58 1.09
N GLN A 237 17.66 30.50 2.39
CA GLN A 237 17.38 29.23 3.06
C GLN A 237 16.10 28.72 2.41
N LYS A 238 16.21 27.62 1.66
CA LYS A 238 15.05 26.92 1.11
C LYS A 238 14.13 26.60 2.28
N VAL A 239 12.94 27.18 2.28
CA VAL A 239 11.92 26.88 3.27
C VAL A 239 11.59 25.39 3.14
N LYS A 240 11.84 24.60 4.19
CA LYS A 240 11.36 23.24 4.25
C LYS A 240 9.92 23.28 4.74
N PHE A 241 9.06 22.55 4.06
CA PHE A 241 7.67 22.38 4.52
C PHE A 241 7.57 21.22 5.50
N LYS A 242 6.61 21.34 6.42
CA LYS A 242 6.27 20.28 7.34
C LYS A 242 5.62 19.15 6.52
N ASP A 243 6.11 17.93 6.73
CA ASP A 243 5.45 16.75 6.15
C ASP A 243 3.98 16.74 6.59
N ILE A 244 3.10 16.43 5.67
CA ILE A 244 1.67 16.34 5.95
C ILE A 244 1.45 15.25 6.99
N GLU A 245 0.82 15.59 8.11
CA GLU A 245 0.43 14.58 9.10
C GLU A 245 -0.80 13.81 8.58
N PRO A 246 -0.66 12.55 8.13
CA PRO A 246 -1.78 11.78 7.56
C PRO A 246 -2.96 11.64 8.52
N THR A 247 -2.70 11.81 9.82
CA THR A 247 -3.71 11.74 10.87
C THR A 247 -4.69 12.93 10.86
N LEU A 248 -4.39 14.01 10.12
CA LEU A 248 -5.26 15.17 9.99
C LEU A 248 -6.35 14.99 8.93
N TYR A 249 -6.09 14.22 7.88
CA TYR A 249 -7.02 14.08 6.76
C TYR A 249 -8.37 13.46 7.16
N PHE A 250 -8.35 12.42 7.98
CA PHE A 250 -9.59 11.74 8.39
C PHE A 250 -10.48 12.65 9.25
N PRO A 251 -10.00 13.33 10.32
CA PRO A 251 -10.80 14.29 11.05
C PRO A 251 -11.25 15.48 10.18
N PHE A 252 -10.41 15.93 9.24
CA PHE A 252 -10.75 16.99 8.30
C PHE A 252 -11.94 16.58 7.41
N MET A 253 -11.87 15.42 6.77
CA MET A 253 -12.98 14.90 5.97
C MET A 253 -14.25 14.71 6.80
N GLN A 254 -14.12 14.20 8.04
CA GLN A 254 -15.26 14.08 8.97
C GLN A 254 -15.88 15.45 9.30
N ALA A 255 -15.07 16.49 9.44
CA ALA A 255 -15.58 17.84 9.72
C ALA A 255 -16.30 18.43 8.50
N VAL A 256 -15.71 18.28 7.31
CA VAL A 256 -16.30 18.78 6.06
C VAL A 256 -17.55 18.00 5.69
N SER A 257 -17.53 16.66 5.79
CA SER A 257 -18.70 15.83 5.46
C SER A 257 -19.88 16.10 6.38
N ALA A 258 -19.65 16.37 7.67
CA ALA A 258 -20.70 16.72 8.61
C ALA A 258 -21.49 17.98 8.19
N VAL A 259 -20.90 18.88 7.40
CA VAL A 259 -21.57 20.08 6.92
C VAL A 259 -22.47 19.76 5.73
N TYR A 260 -21.98 19.03 4.71
CA TYR A 260 -22.76 18.79 3.51
C TYR A 260 -23.67 17.54 3.61
N GLU A 261 -23.43 16.60 4.52
CA GLU A 261 -24.28 15.41 4.75
C GLU A 261 -25.49 15.68 5.67
N GLN A 262 -25.79 16.94 5.98
CA GLN A 262 -27.02 17.25 6.71
C GLN A 262 -28.27 16.75 5.96
N PRO A 263 -29.31 16.21 6.64
CA PRO A 263 -30.49 15.65 5.98
C PRO A 263 -31.12 16.59 4.94
N ARG A 264 -31.16 17.90 5.26
CA ARG A 264 -31.68 18.93 4.34
C ARG A 264 -30.83 19.07 3.06
N MET A 265 -29.53 18.85 3.15
CA MET A 265 -28.63 18.92 2.00
C MET A 265 -28.79 17.65 1.14
N LEU A 266 -28.79 16.49 1.77
CA LEU A 266 -28.97 15.19 1.11
C LEU A 266 -30.38 15.02 0.45
N GLU A 267 -31.41 15.72 0.92
CA GLU A 267 -32.69 15.76 0.26
C GLU A 267 -32.63 16.46 -1.12
N ASN A 268 -31.69 17.40 -1.29
CA ASN A 268 -31.62 18.25 -2.49
C ASN A 268 -30.41 17.93 -3.38
N PHE A 269 -29.36 17.30 -2.86
CA PHE A 269 -28.14 17.00 -3.58
C PHE A 269 -27.66 15.58 -3.33
N ASP A 270 -26.93 15.05 -4.30
CA ASP A 270 -26.02 13.94 -4.13
C ASP A 270 -24.58 14.49 -4.25
N PHE A 271 -23.69 14.14 -3.32
CA PHE A 271 -22.35 14.70 -3.22
C PHE A 271 -21.28 13.68 -3.60
N TYR A 272 -20.27 14.11 -4.34
CA TYR A 272 -19.18 13.30 -4.89
C TYR A 272 -17.84 13.96 -4.58
N PRO A 273 -17.27 13.76 -3.37
CA PRO A 273 -15.98 14.32 -2.99
C PRO A 273 -14.84 13.60 -3.69
N ILE A 274 -13.88 14.37 -4.25
CA ILE A 274 -12.64 13.88 -4.84
C ILE A 274 -11.44 14.72 -4.36
N GLY A 275 -10.24 14.25 -4.62
CA GLY A 275 -8.99 14.90 -4.22
C GLY A 275 -8.25 14.11 -3.15
N THR A 276 -7.08 14.60 -2.74
CA THR A 276 -6.16 13.87 -1.84
C THR A 276 -6.81 13.57 -0.49
N SER A 277 -7.53 14.53 0.09
CA SER A 277 -8.19 14.34 1.39
C SER A 277 -9.23 13.22 1.37
N ALA A 278 -10.05 13.15 0.31
CA ALA A 278 -11.04 12.07 0.13
C ALA A 278 -10.37 10.71 -0.12
N MET A 279 -9.27 10.70 -0.89
CA MET A 279 -8.49 9.48 -1.16
C MET A 279 -7.83 8.94 0.11
N VAL A 280 -7.24 9.81 0.95
CA VAL A 280 -6.62 9.39 2.22
C VAL A 280 -7.66 8.85 3.19
N GLU A 281 -8.87 9.43 3.26
CA GLU A 281 -9.99 8.89 4.05
C GLU A 281 -10.33 7.47 3.59
N LEU A 282 -10.43 7.23 2.28
CA LEU A 282 -10.69 5.91 1.73
C LEU A 282 -9.59 4.90 2.09
N VAL A 283 -8.32 5.29 1.91
CA VAL A 283 -7.16 4.44 2.29
C VAL A 283 -7.22 4.07 3.76
N TRP A 284 -7.56 5.03 4.62
CA TRP A 284 -7.74 4.77 6.06
C TRP A 284 -8.88 3.78 6.33
N GLY A 285 -10.01 3.93 5.68
CA GLY A 285 -11.15 3.00 5.75
C GLY A 285 -10.76 1.58 5.34
N THR A 286 -10.03 1.44 4.22
CA THR A 286 -9.55 0.13 3.75
C THR A 286 -8.50 -0.48 4.67
N MET A 287 -7.67 0.31 5.35
CA MET A 287 -6.74 -0.19 6.37
C MET A 287 -7.48 -0.75 7.60
N ILE A 288 -8.55 -0.10 8.03
CA ILE A 288 -9.42 -0.62 9.09
C ILE A 288 -10.04 -1.95 8.65
N GLN A 289 -10.55 -2.03 7.43
CA GLN A 289 -11.08 -3.27 6.85
C GLN A 289 -9.99 -4.37 6.81
N ALA A 290 -8.78 -4.04 6.37
CA ALA A 290 -7.64 -4.97 6.35
C ALA A 290 -7.32 -5.50 7.77
N ALA A 291 -7.45 -4.67 8.81
CA ALA A 291 -7.29 -5.12 10.19
C ALA A 291 -8.38 -6.14 10.60
N PHE A 292 -9.64 -5.96 10.17
CA PHE A 292 -10.70 -6.96 10.40
C PHE A 292 -10.43 -8.25 9.62
N LEU A 293 -9.95 -8.17 8.37
CA LEU A 293 -9.56 -9.34 7.58
C LEU A 293 -8.40 -10.10 8.24
N LEU A 294 -7.43 -9.39 8.81
CA LEU A 294 -6.34 -9.99 9.58
C LEU A 294 -6.88 -10.76 10.81
N VAL A 295 -7.85 -10.22 11.52
CA VAL A 295 -8.52 -10.93 12.63
C VAL A 295 -9.25 -12.18 12.10
N GLY A 296 -9.95 -12.07 10.98
CA GLY A 296 -10.58 -13.21 10.31
C GLY A 296 -9.56 -14.30 9.91
N MET A 297 -8.43 -13.90 9.33
CA MET A 297 -7.30 -14.77 9.02
C MET A 297 -6.80 -15.50 10.28
N LEU A 298 -6.58 -14.78 11.39
CA LEU A 298 -6.16 -15.38 12.65
C LEU A 298 -7.19 -16.38 13.18
N ILE A 299 -8.49 -16.12 13.06
CA ILE A 299 -9.55 -17.06 13.46
C ILE A 299 -9.46 -18.34 12.64
N ILE A 300 -9.31 -18.25 11.31
CA ILE A 300 -9.17 -19.41 10.43
C ILE A 300 -7.91 -20.21 10.77
N ILE A 301 -6.77 -19.54 10.92
CA ILE A 301 -5.50 -20.16 11.32
C ILE A 301 -5.67 -20.91 12.65
N ASN A 302 -6.26 -20.27 13.66
CA ASN A 302 -6.50 -20.91 14.97
C ASN A 302 -7.44 -22.11 14.86
N LEU A 303 -8.47 -22.04 14.01
CA LEU A 303 -9.37 -23.16 13.76
C LEU A 303 -8.64 -24.34 13.11
N LEU A 304 -7.84 -24.08 12.08
CA LEU A 304 -7.05 -25.10 11.39
C LEU A 304 -6.00 -25.74 12.33
N LEU A 305 -5.27 -24.92 13.11
CA LEU A 305 -4.33 -25.43 14.12
C LEU A 305 -5.03 -26.27 15.19
N TRP A 306 -6.25 -25.88 15.59
CA TRP A 306 -7.04 -26.67 16.54
C TRP A 306 -7.47 -28.01 15.95
N THR A 307 -7.92 -28.05 14.69
CA THR A 307 -8.29 -29.31 14.03
C THR A 307 -7.09 -30.24 13.90
N LEU A 308 -5.90 -29.68 13.61
CA LEU A 308 -4.64 -30.41 13.46
C LEU A 308 -4.14 -30.99 14.80
N PHE A 309 -3.97 -30.13 15.80
CA PHE A 309 -3.28 -30.48 17.03
C PHE A 309 -4.21 -30.93 18.16
N ARG A 310 -5.47 -30.54 18.12
CA ARG A 310 -6.49 -30.81 19.18
C ARG A 310 -6.00 -30.43 20.59
N SER A 311 -5.17 -29.38 20.65
CA SER A 311 -4.53 -28.91 21.88
C SER A 311 -4.47 -27.40 21.94
N ALA A 312 -4.98 -26.78 22.99
CA ALA A 312 -4.98 -25.33 23.16
C ALA A 312 -3.55 -24.77 23.29
N SER A 313 -2.63 -25.50 23.92
CA SER A 313 -1.24 -25.04 24.01
C SER A 313 -0.54 -25.01 22.65
N ALA A 314 -0.85 -25.96 21.77
CA ALA A 314 -0.30 -26.04 20.43
C ALA A 314 -0.87 -24.95 19.48
N VAL A 315 -1.96 -24.30 19.86
CA VAL A 315 -2.56 -23.17 19.13
C VAL A 315 -2.07 -21.83 19.69
N VAL A 316 -2.21 -21.65 21.01
CA VAL A 316 -1.97 -20.34 21.66
C VAL A 316 -0.49 -19.97 21.73
N LEU A 317 0.41 -20.93 21.98
CA LEU A 317 1.83 -20.62 22.18
C LEU A 317 2.53 -20.16 20.88
N PRO A 318 2.29 -20.77 19.70
CA PRO A 318 2.76 -20.22 18.44
C PRO A 318 2.25 -18.80 18.16
N GLN A 319 0.95 -18.56 18.35
CA GLN A 319 0.37 -17.24 18.13
C GLN A 319 0.97 -16.16 19.03
N LEU A 320 1.27 -16.52 20.28
CA LEU A 320 1.96 -15.61 21.21
C LEU A 320 3.36 -15.27 20.72
N ALA A 321 4.15 -16.26 20.28
CA ALA A 321 5.51 -16.03 19.77
C ALA A 321 5.50 -15.14 18.53
N ILE A 322 4.56 -15.37 17.61
CA ILE A 322 4.42 -14.61 16.38
C ILE A 322 3.92 -13.18 16.64
N GLY A 323 2.91 -13.03 17.50
CA GLY A 323 2.40 -11.72 17.92
C GLY A 323 3.49 -10.83 18.53
N LEU A 324 4.41 -11.44 19.31
CA LEU A 324 5.58 -10.74 19.83
C LEU A 324 6.55 -10.31 18.73
N SER A 325 6.70 -11.10 17.67
CA SER A 325 7.55 -10.72 16.52
C SER A 325 7.01 -9.50 15.81
N ILE A 326 5.70 -9.45 15.57
CA ILE A 326 5.03 -8.30 14.94
C ILE A 326 5.15 -7.06 15.82
N LEU A 327 4.85 -7.21 17.13
CA LEU A 327 4.98 -6.11 18.09
C LEU A 327 6.39 -5.54 18.11
N PHE A 328 7.40 -6.41 17.97
CA PHE A 328 8.79 -6.00 17.95
C PHE A 328 9.16 -5.24 16.67
N VAL A 329 8.61 -5.63 15.51
CA VAL A 329 8.79 -4.90 14.25
C VAL A 329 8.15 -3.52 14.34
N ILE A 330 6.86 -3.46 14.69
CA ILE A 330 6.13 -2.18 14.76
C ILE A 330 6.74 -1.26 15.82
N GLY A 331 6.98 -1.77 17.03
CA GLY A 331 7.59 -0.99 18.11
C GLY A 331 9.02 -0.55 17.79
N GLY A 332 9.78 -1.39 17.06
CA GLY A 332 11.13 -1.07 16.61
C GLY A 332 11.16 0.09 15.60
N LEU A 333 10.31 0.04 14.58
CA LEU A 333 10.16 1.14 13.62
C LEU A 333 9.78 2.45 14.34
N SER A 334 8.82 2.38 15.25
CA SER A 334 8.37 3.54 16.03
C SER A 334 9.47 4.12 16.93
N TRP A 335 10.31 3.27 17.54
CA TRP A 335 11.47 3.73 18.33
C TRP A 335 12.56 4.39 17.48
N LEU A 336 12.71 3.96 16.22
CA LEU A 336 13.64 4.56 15.26
C LEU A 336 13.08 5.83 14.59
N ASN A 337 11.86 6.25 14.95
CA ASN A 337 11.11 7.33 14.31
C ASN A 337 10.96 7.12 12.79
N ILE A 338 10.86 5.87 12.34
CA ILE A 338 10.61 5.53 10.95
C ILE A 338 9.09 5.43 10.77
N ALA A 339 8.53 6.29 9.94
CA ALA A 339 7.12 6.23 9.58
C ALA A 339 6.83 4.90 8.87
N SER A 340 5.76 4.24 9.28
CA SER A 340 5.28 3.03 8.62
C SER A 340 4.44 3.41 7.40
N ASN A 341 4.46 2.54 6.41
CA ASN A 341 3.70 2.73 5.17
C ASN A 341 2.44 1.86 5.13
N SER A 342 1.63 1.99 4.08
CA SER A 342 0.44 1.19 3.84
C SER A 342 0.72 -0.32 3.78
N LEU A 343 1.95 -0.73 3.41
CA LEU A 343 2.37 -2.12 3.29
C LEU A 343 2.64 -2.81 4.65
N ILE A 344 2.56 -2.08 5.78
CA ILE A 344 2.79 -2.65 7.11
C ILE A 344 1.80 -3.78 7.45
N ALA A 345 0.58 -3.71 6.93
CA ALA A 345 -0.41 -4.76 7.07
C ALA A 345 0.05 -6.08 6.40
N LEU A 346 0.64 -5.99 5.20
CA LEU A 346 1.23 -7.11 4.48
C LEU A 346 2.45 -7.68 5.23
N THR A 347 3.28 -6.82 5.84
CA THR A 347 4.37 -7.26 6.72
C THR A 347 3.84 -8.13 7.87
N ALA A 348 2.80 -7.67 8.57
CA ALA A 348 2.20 -8.43 9.66
C ALA A 348 1.65 -9.78 9.18
N MET A 349 0.94 -9.80 8.04
CA MET A 349 0.41 -11.01 7.43
C MET A 349 1.48 -12.01 7.05
N LEU A 350 2.57 -11.55 6.44
CA LEU A 350 3.70 -12.40 6.07
C LEU A 350 4.37 -13.01 7.30
N VAL A 351 4.62 -12.21 8.34
CA VAL A 351 5.23 -12.69 9.59
C VAL A 351 4.32 -13.72 10.28
N ILE A 352 3.00 -13.52 10.25
CA ILE A 352 2.04 -14.53 10.74
C ILE A 352 2.17 -15.80 9.91
N ALA A 353 2.13 -15.67 8.60
CA ALA A 353 2.15 -16.78 7.66
C ALA A 353 3.39 -17.66 7.87
N VAL A 354 4.58 -17.10 7.74
CA VAL A 354 5.85 -17.82 7.86
C VAL A 354 6.10 -18.30 9.30
N GLY A 355 5.85 -17.44 10.28
CA GLY A 355 6.04 -17.81 11.70
C GLY A 355 5.12 -18.95 12.16
N VAL A 356 3.87 -19.00 11.66
CA VAL A 356 2.97 -20.14 11.94
C VAL A 356 3.53 -21.41 11.30
N ALA A 357 4.04 -21.36 10.07
CA ALA A 357 4.61 -22.53 9.39
C ALA A 357 5.76 -23.13 10.21
N ASP A 358 6.72 -22.31 10.64
CA ASP A 358 7.84 -22.74 11.49
C ASP A 358 7.36 -23.42 12.78
N CYS A 359 6.40 -22.80 13.47
CA CYS A 359 5.85 -23.36 14.70
C CYS A 359 5.09 -24.68 14.45
N VAL A 360 4.39 -24.82 13.32
CA VAL A 360 3.68 -26.06 12.93
C VAL A 360 4.66 -27.19 12.73
N HIS A 361 5.80 -26.96 12.07
CA HIS A 361 6.85 -27.96 11.89
C HIS A 361 7.42 -28.44 13.23
N VAL A 362 7.73 -27.53 14.17
CA VAL A 362 8.18 -27.88 15.52
C VAL A 362 7.12 -28.67 16.27
N MET A 363 5.87 -28.18 16.29
CA MET A 363 4.78 -28.80 17.05
C MET A 363 4.37 -30.16 16.48
N SER A 364 4.36 -30.31 15.16
CA SER A 364 4.06 -31.59 14.49
C SER A 364 5.13 -32.66 14.86
N SER A 365 6.40 -32.31 14.75
CA SER A 365 7.52 -33.18 15.12
C SER A 365 7.50 -33.51 16.61
N TYR A 366 7.27 -32.54 17.49
CA TYR A 366 7.17 -32.75 18.92
C TYR A 366 6.03 -33.73 19.27
N LEU A 367 4.83 -33.54 18.70
CA LEU A 367 3.71 -34.44 18.93
C LEU A 367 3.92 -35.85 18.38
N LEU A 368 4.61 -35.96 17.25
CA LEU A 368 5.00 -37.26 16.68
C LEU A 368 5.86 -38.05 17.66
N PHE A 369 6.92 -37.43 18.24
CA PHE A 369 7.77 -38.08 19.24
C PHE A 369 7.05 -38.32 20.55
N ARG A 370 6.13 -37.48 20.98
CA ARG A 370 5.28 -37.73 22.15
C ARG A 370 4.35 -38.93 21.97
N ARG A 371 3.77 -39.08 20.77
CA ARG A 371 2.91 -40.24 20.41
C ARG A 371 3.70 -41.55 20.29
N SER A 372 4.98 -41.47 19.89
CA SER A 372 5.87 -42.64 19.86
C SER A 372 6.44 -43.05 21.23
N GLY A 373 6.03 -42.38 22.34
CA GLY A 373 6.38 -42.75 23.69
C GLY A 373 7.55 -42.02 24.34
N SER A 374 8.18 -41.03 23.60
CA SER A 374 9.24 -40.20 24.18
C SER A 374 8.70 -39.30 25.29
N ASP A 375 9.45 -39.06 26.34
CA ASP A 375 9.11 -38.08 27.36
C ASP A 375 9.11 -36.64 26.80
N HIS A 376 8.63 -35.67 27.59
CA HIS A 376 8.57 -34.27 27.15
C HIS A 376 9.94 -33.72 26.73
N ASN A 377 11.00 -34.04 27.49
CA ASN A 377 12.34 -33.52 27.29
C ASN A 377 13.00 -34.11 26.05
N GLN A 378 12.88 -35.44 25.94
CA GLN A 378 13.38 -36.15 24.76
C GLN A 378 12.66 -35.76 23.50
N ALA A 379 11.34 -35.61 23.55
CA ALA A 379 10.53 -35.21 22.43
C ALA A 379 10.88 -33.78 21.94
N LEU A 380 11.12 -32.82 22.85
CA LEU A 380 11.60 -31.49 22.49
C LEU A 380 13.00 -31.53 21.84
N SER A 381 13.95 -32.23 22.47
CA SER A 381 15.30 -32.35 21.93
C SER A 381 15.31 -32.98 20.53
N GLN A 382 14.55 -34.06 20.35
CA GLN A 382 14.43 -34.75 19.06
C GLN A 382 13.75 -33.87 17.99
N ALA A 383 12.68 -33.16 18.37
CA ALA A 383 11.99 -32.26 17.45
C ALA A 383 12.90 -31.12 16.98
N TYR A 384 13.53 -30.39 17.89
CA TYR A 384 14.42 -29.29 17.54
C TYR A 384 15.67 -29.75 16.79
N GLY A 385 16.24 -30.91 17.14
CA GLY A 385 17.35 -31.53 16.42
C GLY A 385 17.00 -31.88 14.97
N LYS A 386 15.73 -32.24 14.71
CA LYS A 386 15.25 -32.66 13.39
C LYS A 386 14.84 -31.49 12.51
N VAL A 387 14.10 -30.51 13.06
CA VAL A 387 13.52 -29.42 12.28
C VAL A 387 14.27 -28.09 12.39
N GLY A 388 15.17 -27.94 13.39
CA GLY A 388 15.84 -26.65 13.64
C GLY A 388 16.71 -26.16 12.49
N VAL A 389 17.42 -27.09 11.80
CA VAL A 389 18.24 -26.73 10.63
C VAL A 389 17.38 -26.38 9.42
N PRO A 390 16.39 -27.17 9.02
CA PRO A 390 15.44 -26.75 7.99
C PRO A 390 14.84 -25.37 8.24
N ILE A 391 14.29 -25.10 9.43
CA ILE A 391 13.70 -23.81 9.78
C ILE A 391 14.72 -22.66 9.68
N LEU A 392 15.97 -22.84 10.12
CA LEU A 392 17.01 -21.83 9.92
C LEU A 392 17.24 -21.52 8.45
N LEU A 393 17.29 -22.55 7.61
CA LEU A 393 17.54 -22.38 6.17
C LEU A 393 16.37 -21.67 5.48
N THR A 394 15.14 -22.03 5.82
CA THR A 394 13.92 -21.39 5.29
C THR A 394 13.83 -19.94 5.74
N THR A 395 14.11 -19.65 7.01
CA THR A 395 14.19 -18.27 7.52
C THR A 395 15.20 -17.43 6.72
N VAL A 396 16.41 -17.94 6.51
CA VAL A 396 17.46 -17.20 5.77
C VAL A 396 17.07 -16.99 4.31
N THR A 397 16.45 -17.96 3.64
CA THR A 397 16.00 -17.81 2.25
C THR A 397 14.85 -16.82 2.13
N THR A 398 13.89 -16.83 3.07
CA THR A 398 12.78 -15.88 3.09
C THR A 398 13.27 -14.47 3.41
N MET A 399 14.15 -14.30 4.39
CA MET A 399 14.79 -13.01 4.69
C MET A 399 15.53 -12.45 3.47
N ALA A 400 16.30 -13.28 2.77
CA ALA A 400 17.02 -12.87 1.57
C ALA A 400 16.06 -12.48 0.43
N GLY A 401 14.98 -13.25 0.24
CA GLY A 401 13.94 -12.95 -0.73
C GLY A 401 13.26 -11.61 -0.46
N MET A 402 12.87 -11.34 0.79
CA MET A 402 12.26 -10.06 1.17
C MET A 402 13.26 -8.90 1.07
N SER A 403 14.49 -9.08 1.53
CA SER A 403 15.53 -8.04 1.44
C SER A 403 15.91 -7.68 -0.01
N SER A 404 15.65 -8.55 -0.99
CA SER A 404 15.89 -8.24 -2.41
C SER A 404 15.03 -7.09 -2.93
N LEU A 405 13.89 -6.80 -2.29
CA LEU A 405 13.05 -5.66 -2.61
C LEU A 405 13.77 -4.32 -2.38
N ALA A 406 14.78 -4.29 -1.53
CA ALA A 406 15.60 -3.09 -1.35
C ALA A 406 16.32 -2.63 -2.63
N VAL A 407 16.52 -3.54 -3.61
CA VAL A 407 17.13 -3.21 -4.91
C VAL A 407 16.23 -2.32 -5.77
N THR A 408 14.95 -2.25 -5.49
CA THR A 408 14.03 -1.35 -6.20
C THR A 408 14.39 0.12 -5.98
N GLY A 409 15.03 0.46 -4.86
CA GLY A 409 15.35 1.84 -4.48
C GLY A 409 14.14 2.66 -3.99
N MET A 410 12.94 2.10 -4.05
CA MET A 410 11.70 2.78 -3.63
C MET A 410 11.51 2.62 -2.13
N PRO A 411 11.39 3.72 -1.35
CA PRO A 411 11.33 3.69 0.11
C PRO A 411 10.27 2.73 0.68
N GLN A 412 9.10 2.70 0.10
CA GLN A 412 7.98 1.84 0.50
C GLN A 412 8.36 0.34 0.43
N PHE A 413 8.96 -0.11 -0.69
CA PHE A 413 9.39 -1.49 -0.85
C PHE A 413 10.63 -1.84 -0.04
N VAL A 414 11.55 -0.90 0.13
CA VAL A 414 12.73 -1.06 0.99
C VAL A 414 12.30 -1.30 2.43
N LEU A 415 11.40 -0.46 2.94
CA LEU A 415 10.86 -0.60 4.29
C LEU A 415 10.10 -1.91 4.49
N PHE A 416 9.22 -2.26 3.54
CA PHE A 416 8.48 -3.53 3.56
C PHE A 416 9.43 -4.74 3.55
N GLY A 417 10.43 -4.74 2.67
CA GLY A 417 11.40 -5.83 2.54
C GLY A 417 12.20 -6.05 3.82
N PHE A 418 12.76 -4.99 4.41
CA PHE A 418 13.55 -5.10 5.63
C PHE A 418 12.70 -5.37 6.87
N SER A 419 11.53 -4.74 7.01
CA SER A 419 10.64 -4.98 8.14
C SER A 419 10.10 -6.42 8.14
N SER A 420 9.74 -6.94 6.95
CA SER A 420 9.32 -8.33 6.77
C SER A 420 10.45 -9.31 7.06
N ALA A 421 11.66 -9.06 6.56
CA ALA A 421 12.84 -9.88 6.84
C ALA A 421 13.15 -9.89 8.34
N ALA A 422 13.14 -8.75 9.01
CA ALA A 422 13.34 -8.64 10.45
C ALA A 422 12.25 -9.39 11.22
N GLY A 423 10.99 -9.26 10.82
CA GLY A 423 9.85 -9.95 11.43
C GLY A 423 9.96 -11.47 11.35
N VAL A 424 10.33 -11.99 10.18
CA VAL A 424 10.56 -13.44 9.95
C VAL A 424 11.75 -13.93 10.78
N GLY A 425 12.85 -13.17 10.81
CA GLY A 425 14.01 -13.49 11.66
C GLY A 425 13.69 -13.51 13.15
N LEU A 426 12.85 -12.58 13.63
CA LEU A 426 12.35 -12.55 15.01
C LEU A 426 11.43 -13.74 15.30
N ALA A 427 10.53 -14.09 14.37
CA ALA A 427 9.66 -15.26 14.50
C ALA A 427 10.48 -16.54 14.67
N PHE A 428 11.55 -16.71 13.87
CA PHE A 428 12.51 -17.79 14.05
C PHE A 428 13.14 -17.78 15.44
N LEU A 429 13.66 -16.63 15.90
CA LEU A 429 14.30 -16.53 17.21
C LEU A 429 13.31 -16.89 18.33
N TYR A 430 12.08 -16.41 18.27
CA TYR A 430 11.07 -16.79 19.27
C TYR A 430 10.64 -18.25 19.16
N THR A 431 10.61 -18.83 17.97
CA THR A 431 10.34 -20.26 17.78
C THR A 431 11.45 -21.13 18.38
N ILE A 432 12.71 -20.75 18.23
CA ILE A 432 13.85 -21.53 18.76
C ILE A 432 14.09 -21.31 20.25
N TYR A 433 13.96 -20.07 20.75
CA TYR A 433 14.36 -19.74 22.12
C TYR A 433 13.20 -19.54 23.09
N LEU A 434 12.06 -18.98 22.65
CA LEU A 434 10.92 -18.71 23.52
C LEU A 434 9.92 -19.87 23.57
N LEU A 435 9.56 -20.44 22.43
CA LEU A 435 8.56 -21.50 22.32
C LEU A 435 8.90 -22.73 23.19
N PRO A 436 10.13 -23.28 23.26
CA PRO A 436 10.45 -24.42 24.12
C PRO A 436 10.31 -24.06 25.61
N VAL A 437 10.63 -22.83 26.00
CA VAL A 437 10.44 -22.35 27.37
C VAL A 437 8.94 -22.25 27.72
N LEU A 438 8.11 -21.80 26.82
CA LEU A 438 6.65 -21.75 27.00
C LEU A 438 6.06 -23.17 27.09
N LEU A 439 6.53 -24.09 26.25
CA LEU A 439 6.14 -25.51 26.29
C LEU A 439 6.51 -26.23 27.59
N ASP A 440 7.61 -25.86 28.25
CA ASP A 440 7.96 -26.37 29.58
C ASP A 440 6.89 -26.05 30.65
N TYR A 441 6.15 -24.93 30.48
CA TYR A 441 5.07 -24.54 31.40
C TYR A 441 3.70 -25.09 30.99
N TRP A 442 3.43 -25.20 29.71
CA TRP A 442 2.15 -25.60 29.18
C TRP A 442 2.31 -26.42 27.89
N HIS A 443 2.46 -27.71 27.97
CA HIS A 443 2.63 -28.58 26.80
C HIS A 443 1.41 -29.45 26.51
N PRO A 444 1.17 -29.90 25.27
CA PRO A 444 0.18 -30.88 24.88
C PRO A 444 0.39 -32.23 25.63
N MET A 445 -0.65 -32.99 25.84
CA MET A 445 -0.61 -34.33 26.53
C MET A 445 -0.05 -34.28 27.97
N GLN A 446 -0.31 -33.21 28.70
CA GLN A 446 0.00 -33.15 30.11
C GLN A 446 -0.86 -34.14 30.90
N GLU A 447 -0.25 -35.14 31.52
CA GLU A 447 -0.98 -36.05 32.45
C GLU A 447 -1.55 -35.23 33.61
N LYS A 448 -2.84 -35.45 33.93
CA LYS A 448 -3.44 -34.90 35.15
C LYS A 448 -2.78 -35.55 36.35
N LYS A 449 -1.68 -35.00 36.88
CA LYS A 449 -1.22 -35.36 38.21
C LYS A 449 -2.31 -34.98 39.20
N VAL A 450 -2.92 -35.97 39.81
CA VAL A 450 -3.71 -35.79 41.03
C VAL A 450 -2.72 -35.29 42.09
N SER A 451 -2.61 -33.98 42.24
CA SER A 451 -1.73 -33.42 43.28
C SER A 451 -2.52 -33.35 44.59
N ASN A 452 -2.05 -34.10 45.57
CA ASN A 452 -2.35 -33.80 46.95
C ASN A 452 -2.01 -32.35 47.28
N VAL A 453 -3.00 -31.64 47.81
CA VAL A 453 -2.93 -30.24 48.16
C VAL A 453 -1.88 -30.01 49.23
N VAL A 454 -0.74 -29.45 48.87
CA VAL A 454 0.17 -28.79 49.79
C VAL A 454 0.05 -27.29 49.56
N GLN A 455 -0.45 -26.59 50.55
CA GLN A 455 -0.48 -25.12 50.57
C GLN A 455 0.93 -24.57 50.44
N HIS A 456 1.24 -23.94 49.30
CA HIS A 456 2.47 -23.16 49.12
C HIS A 456 2.16 -21.66 48.91
N LYS A 457 2.96 -20.84 49.63
CA LYS A 457 2.97 -19.37 49.57
C LYS A 457 2.80 -18.86 48.16
N LYS A 458 1.98 -17.81 47.99
CA LYS A 458 1.78 -17.07 46.74
C LYS A 458 3.09 -16.47 46.21
N THR A 459 3.78 -17.20 45.37
CA THR A 459 4.99 -16.78 44.69
C THR A 459 4.59 -16.26 43.26
N LEU A 460 5.37 -15.41 42.64
CA LEU A 460 5.20 -14.90 41.26
C LEU A 460 4.86 -16.05 40.28
N ILE A 461 5.40 -17.25 40.54
CA ILE A 461 5.14 -18.49 39.76
C ILE A 461 3.68 -18.94 39.89
N SER A 462 3.04 -18.76 41.06
CA SER A 462 1.63 -19.11 41.23
C SER A 462 0.69 -18.15 40.52
N LEU A 463 1.08 -16.87 40.43
CA LEU A 463 0.39 -15.86 39.64
C LEU A 463 0.54 -16.13 38.12
N MET A 464 1.73 -16.48 37.65
CA MET A 464 1.94 -16.90 36.25
C MET A 464 1.16 -18.17 35.91
N LYS A 465 1.19 -19.19 36.78
CA LYS A 465 0.36 -20.41 36.59
C LYS A 465 -1.14 -20.08 36.58
N ALA A 466 -1.58 -19.17 37.45
CA ALA A 466 -2.97 -18.72 37.45
C ALA A 466 -3.32 -17.92 36.17
N PHE A 467 -2.44 -17.06 35.71
CA PHE A 467 -2.59 -16.32 34.45
C PHE A 467 -2.67 -17.27 33.24
N PHE A 468 -1.71 -18.21 33.12
CA PHE A 468 -1.78 -19.24 32.07
C PHE A 468 -3.04 -20.14 32.17
N LYS A 469 -3.50 -20.46 33.39
CA LYS A 469 -4.74 -21.21 33.60
C LYS A 469 -5.97 -20.41 33.16
N VAL A 470 -6.00 -19.11 33.42
CA VAL A 470 -7.07 -18.19 32.97
C VAL A 470 -7.06 -18.07 31.43
N ILE A 471 -5.88 -17.89 30.83
CA ILE A 471 -5.73 -17.87 29.37
C ILE A 471 -6.17 -19.21 28.78
N GLN A 472 -5.75 -20.34 29.38
CA GLN A 472 -6.18 -21.67 28.95
C GLN A 472 -7.71 -21.83 28.95
N ILE A 473 -8.37 -21.39 30.04
CA ILE A 473 -9.83 -21.50 30.16
C ILE A 473 -10.52 -20.56 29.16
N LYS A 474 -10.02 -19.33 29.00
CA LYS A 474 -10.59 -18.35 28.03
C LYS A 474 -10.33 -18.81 26.60
N ALA A 475 -9.11 -19.23 26.26
CA ALA A 475 -8.77 -19.75 24.94
C ALA A 475 -9.58 -21.00 24.59
N LEU A 476 -9.75 -21.93 25.56
CA LEU A 476 -10.57 -23.13 25.36
C LEU A 476 -12.05 -22.76 25.13
N LYS A 477 -12.59 -21.81 25.90
CA LYS A 477 -13.96 -21.31 25.70
C LYS A 477 -14.15 -20.63 24.38
N PHE A 478 -13.19 -19.76 23.98
CA PHE A 478 -13.19 -19.08 22.71
C PHE A 478 -13.10 -20.06 21.53
N LEU A 479 -12.12 -20.96 21.55
CA LEU A 479 -11.96 -21.99 20.52
C LEU A 479 -13.17 -22.94 20.45
N CYS A 480 -13.73 -23.35 21.62
CA CYS A 480 -14.92 -24.16 21.65
C CYS A 480 -16.18 -23.44 21.15
N PHE A 481 -16.25 -22.11 21.31
CA PHE A 481 -17.38 -21.33 20.80
C PHE A 481 -17.44 -21.38 19.26
N PHE A 482 -16.30 -21.25 18.57
CA PHE A 482 -16.23 -21.32 17.11
C PHE A 482 -16.16 -22.76 16.58
N ALA A 483 -15.47 -23.67 17.28
CA ALA A 483 -15.30 -25.04 16.82
C ALA A 483 -16.57 -25.91 17.00
N LYS A 484 -17.35 -25.72 18.07
CA LYS A 484 -18.58 -26.50 18.31
C LYS A 484 -19.61 -26.46 17.17
N PRO A 485 -19.97 -25.29 16.60
CA PRO A 485 -20.90 -25.24 15.47
C PRO A 485 -20.39 -26.02 14.27
N ILE A 486 -19.09 -25.88 13.97
CA ILE A 486 -18.41 -26.50 12.80
C ILE A 486 -18.34 -28.03 13.02
N ILE A 487 -17.96 -28.49 14.22
CA ILE A 487 -17.95 -29.92 14.58
C ILE A 487 -19.36 -30.51 14.49
N ASN A 488 -20.35 -29.82 15.03
CA ASN A 488 -21.74 -30.28 14.96
C ASN A 488 -22.27 -30.31 13.51
N LEU A 489 -21.89 -29.30 12.69
CA LEU A 489 -22.26 -29.25 11.28
C LEU A 489 -21.54 -30.35 10.48
N SER A 490 -20.24 -30.57 10.72
CA SER A 490 -19.48 -31.63 10.05
C SER A 490 -19.97 -33.04 10.43
N GLN A 491 -20.42 -33.23 11.67
CA GLN A 491 -21.07 -34.47 12.11
C GLN A 491 -22.44 -34.69 11.45
N ARG A 492 -23.23 -33.60 11.28
CA ARG A 492 -24.53 -33.66 10.58
C ARG A 492 -24.41 -33.92 9.08
N ILE A 493 -23.33 -33.43 8.44
CA ILE A 493 -23.08 -33.58 6.99
C ILE A 493 -22.27 -34.86 6.71
N GLY A 494 -21.86 -35.64 7.71
CA GLY A 494 -21.05 -36.84 7.53
C GLY A 494 -19.57 -36.56 7.20
N LEU A 495 -19.11 -35.32 7.39
CA LEU A 495 -17.74 -34.83 7.11
C LEU A 495 -16.82 -34.91 8.33
N ALA A 496 -17.26 -35.59 9.39
CA ALA A 496 -16.47 -35.72 10.64
C ALA A 496 -15.08 -36.36 10.43
N TRP A 497 -14.91 -37.13 9.35
CA TRP A 497 -13.64 -37.74 8.98
C TRP A 497 -12.60 -36.74 8.50
N LEU A 498 -13.02 -35.56 8.02
CA LEU A 498 -12.13 -34.46 7.65
C LEU A 498 -11.50 -33.73 8.85
N LEU A 499 -12.08 -33.92 10.05
CA LEU A 499 -11.58 -33.34 11.28
C LEU A 499 -10.46 -34.22 11.87
N GLY A 500 -9.23 -33.84 11.65
CA GLY A 500 -8.01 -34.49 12.12
C GLY A 500 -7.05 -34.86 11.00
N ALA A 501 -5.79 -35.13 11.36
CA ALA A 501 -4.74 -35.43 10.40
C ALA A 501 -4.82 -36.85 9.80
N ASP A 502 -5.65 -37.71 10.37
CA ASP A 502 -5.66 -39.16 10.07
C ASP A 502 -6.18 -39.50 8.66
N TRP A 503 -7.03 -38.65 8.09
CA TRP A 503 -7.55 -38.81 6.70
C TRP A 503 -6.51 -38.52 5.63
N LEU A 504 -5.55 -37.64 5.93
CA LEU A 504 -4.55 -37.21 4.95
C LEU A 504 -3.47 -38.27 4.71
N GLN A 505 -3.12 -39.04 5.76
CA GLN A 505 -2.06 -40.04 5.66
C GLN A 505 -2.31 -41.10 4.58
N PRO A 506 -3.51 -41.70 4.45
CA PRO A 506 -3.79 -42.65 3.37
C PRO A 506 -3.69 -42.06 1.96
N LEU A 507 -3.92 -40.72 1.81
CA LEU A 507 -3.75 -40.01 0.57
C LEU A 507 -2.25 -39.83 0.25
N LEU A 508 -1.48 -39.36 1.24
CA LEU A 508 -0.03 -39.17 1.14
C LEU A 508 0.71 -40.49 0.85
N ASP A 509 0.30 -41.60 1.45
CA ASP A 509 0.89 -42.92 1.23
C ASP A 509 0.72 -43.40 -0.24
N LYS A 510 -0.29 -42.90 -0.99
CA LYS A 510 -0.50 -43.22 -2.41
C LYS A 510 0.34 -42.37 -3.35
N ILE A 511 0.77 -41.18 -2.94
CA ILE A 511 1.51 -40.25 -3.80
C ILE A 511 2.79 -40.87 -4.40
N PRO A 512 3.67 -41.54 -3.65
CA PRO A 512 4.90 -42.10 -4.23
C PRO A 512 4.62 -43.13 -5.35
N PHE A 513 3.57 -43.95 -5.21
CA PHE A 513 3.15 -44.93 -6.22
C PHE A 513 2.57 -44.26 -7.46
N PHE A 514 1.75 -43.23 -7.27
CA PHE A 514 1.18 -42.41 -8.35
C PHE A 514 2.28 -41.75 -9.16
N VAL A 515 3.19 -41.04 -8.47
CA VAL A 515 4.31 -40.30 -9.10
C VAL A 515 5.23 -41.27 -9.83
N GLN A 516 5.52 -42.44 -9.28
CA GLN A 516 6.35 -43.43 -9.96
C GLN A 516 5.72 -43.92 -11.25
N ARG A 517 4.42 -44.25 -11.22
CA ARG A 517 3.70 -44.74 -12.39
C ARG A 517 3.60 -43.73 -13.52
N TYR A 518 3.36 -42.46 -13.14
CA TYR A 518 3.06 -41.38 -14.11
C TYR A 518 4.14 -40.28 -14.15
N ARG A 519 5.38 -40.54 -13.69
CA ARG A 519 6.45 -39.53 -13.55
C ARG A 519 6.67 -38.66 -14.80
N TYR A 520 6.68 -39.26 -16.01
CA TYR A 520 6.86 -38.51 -17.26
C TYR A 520 5.63 -37.65 -17.58
N ALA A 521 4.42 -38.17 -17.38
CA ALA A 521 3.19 -37.42 -17.58
C ALA A 521 3.09 -36.23 -16.62
N VAL A 522 3.41 -36.43 -15.34
CA VAL A 522 3.47 -35.34 -14.35
C VAL A 522 4.43 -34.25 -14.81
N VAL A 523 5.66 -34.59 -15.19
CA VAL A 523 6.66 -33.64 -15.66
C VAL A 523 6.19 -32.87 -16.89
N VAL A 524 5.62 -33.57 -17.87
CA VAL A 524 5.11 -32.94 -19.12
C VAL A 524 3.96 -31.98 -18.82
N ILE A 525 3.02 -32.35 -17.93
CA ILE A 525 1.88 -31.49 -17.55
C ILE A 525 2.39 -30.22 -16.85
N PHE A 526 3.29 -30.34 -15.87
CA PHE A 526 3.81 -29.18 -15.16
C PHE A 526 4.64 -28.25 -16.05
N PHE A 527 5.48 -28.79 -16.94
CA PHE A 527 6.19 -27.97 -17.93
C PHE A 527 5.24 -27.38 -18.98
N GLY A 528 4.16 -28.07 -19.35
CA GLY A 528 3.13 -27.55 -20.22
C GLY A 528 2.39 -26.34 -19.57
N VAL A 529 1.95 -26.50 -18.31
CA VAL A 529 1.34 -25.40 -17.54
C VAL A 529 2.34 -24.24 -17.38
N PHE A 530 3.60 -24.54 -17.04
CA PHE A 530 4.65 -23.53 -16.91
C PHE A 530 4.86 -22.76 -18.22
N GLY A 531 4.88 -23.45 -19.36
CA GLY A 531 5.01 -22.81 -20.67
C GLY A 531 3.82 -21.91 -21.02
N ILE A 532 2.59 -22.34 -20.72
CA ILE A 532 1.38 -21.54 -20.91
C ILE A 532 1.40 -20.31 -20.02
N CYS A 533 1.76 -20.49 -18.75
CA CYS A 533 1.86 -19.37 -17.80
C CYS A 533 2.99 -18.40 -18.17
N LEU A 534 4.12 -18.91 -18.66
CA LEU A 534 5.22 -18.06 -19.14
C LEU A 534 4.79 -17.23 -20.36
N TYR A 535 4.04 -17.85 -21.30
CA TYR A 535 3.43 -17.09 -22.39
C TYR A 535 2.45 -16.04 -21.90
N GLY A 536 1.55 -16.39 -20.96
CA GLY A 536 0.65 -15.42 -20.35
C GLY A 536 1.38 -14.26 -19.66
N ALA A 537 2.47 -14.56 -18.94
CA ALA A 537 3.28 -13.54 -18.27
C ALA A 537 3.90 -12.51 -19.26
N THR A 538 4.14 -12.89 -20.54
CA THR A 538 4.61 -11.93 -21.55
C THR A 538 3.50 -11.01 -22.07
N GLN A 539 2.24 -11.31 -21.80
CA GLN A 539 1.09 -10.49 -22.20
C GLN A 539 0.63 -9.52 -21.10
N VAL A 540 1.21 -9.61 -19.92
CA VAL A 540 0.86 -8.76 -18.80
C VAL A 540 1.27 -7.32 -19.08
N LYS A 541 0.33 -6.40 -18.92
CA LYS A 541 0.56 -4.95 -18.96
C LYS A 541 0.83 -4.45 -17.55
N ILE A 542 1.77 -3.52 -17.43
CA ILE A 542 1.98 -2.79 -16.18
C ILE A 542 1.12 -1.54 -16.26
N ASP A 543 0.22 -1.39 -15.32
CA ASP A 543 -0.69 -0.27 -15.27
C ASP A 543 -0.92 0.16 -13.81
N SER A 544 -0.71 1.43 -13.55
CA SER A 544 -0.92 2.05 -12.24
C SER A 544 -2.02 3.09 -12.37
N ASN A 545 -3.18 2.76 -11.84
CA ASN A 545 -4.28 3.69 -11.65
C ASN A 545 -4.73 3.61 -10.20
N LEU A 546 -4.64 4.72 -9.48
CA LEU A 546 -4.96 4.75 -8.04
C LEU A 546 -6.43 4.43 -7.76
N VAL A 547 -7.33 4.84 -8.65
CA VAL A 547 -8.78 4.61 -8.48
C VAL A 547 -9.13 3.15 -8.74
N GLU A 548 -8.52 2.53 -9.75
CA GLU A 548 -8.72 1.11 -10.08
C GLU A 548 -8.13 0.14 -9.04
N LEU A 549 -7.44 0.66 -8.03
CA LEU A 549 -7.04 -0.13 -6.86
C LEU A 549 -8.22 -0.42 -5.91
N PHE A 550 -9.36 0.22 -6.13
CA PHE A 550 -10.57 0.04 -5.33
C PHE A 550 -11.70 -0.59 -6.14
N SER A 551 -12.65 -1.20 -5.45
CA SER A 551 -13.84 -1.78 -6.11
C SER A 551 -14.74 -0.69 -6.69
N ASP A 552 -15.39 -0.96 -7.82
CA ASP A 552 -16.37 -0.04 -8.45
C ASP A 552 -17.57 0.30 -7.53
N ASP A 553 -17.85 -0.56 -6.54
CA ASP A 553 -18.92 -0.34 -5.57
C ASP A 553 -18.58 0.72 -4.50
N VAL A 554 -17.33 1.17 -4.43
CA VAL A 554 -16.90 2.15 -3.44
C VAL A 554 -17.31 3.56 -3.88
N PRO A 555 -17.90 4.41 -2.99
CA PRO A 555 -18.45 5.72 -3.36
C PRO A 555 -17.46 6.63 -4.11
N ILE A 556 -16.17 6.57 -3.77
CA ILE A 556 -15.16 7.41 -4.43
C ILE A 556 -14.93 7.00 -5.89
N SER A 557 -14.98 5.69 -6.24
CA SER A 557 -14.84 5.25 -7.62
C SER A 557 -15.97 5.82 -8.48
N GLN A 558 -17.21 5.82 -7.96
CA GLN A 558 -18.35 6.45 -8.61
C GLN A 558 -18.19 7.97 -8.71
N ALA A 559 -17.62 8.62 -7.69
CA ALA A 559 -17.34 10.05 -7.71
C ALA A 559 -16.34 10.42 -8.82
N TYR A 560 -15.29 9.63 -8.99
CA TYR A 560 -14.30 9.83 -10.04
C TYR A 560 -14.93 9.69 -11.44
N ASP A 561 -15.77 8.68 -11.66
CA ASP A 561 -16.46 8.48 -12.94
C ASP A 561 -17.39 9.67 -13.28
N ILE A 562 -18.17 10.16 -12.31
CA ILE A 562 -19.07 11.30 -12.48
C ILE A 562 -18.29 12.57 -12.80
N VAL A 563 -17.18 12.82 -12.11
CA VAL A 563 -16.36 14.01 -12.34
C VAL A 563 -15.68 13.96 -13.70
N ASP A 564 -15.23 12.79 -14.15
CA ASP A 564 -14.64 12.60 -15.48
C ASP A 564 -15.66 12.75 -16.62
N GLU A 565 -16.90 12.36 -16.40
CA GLU A 565 -17.95 12.43 -17.42
C GLU A 565 -18.55 13.84 -17.53
N HIS A 566 -18.75 14.52 -16.41
CA HIS A 566 -19.56 15.73 -16.35
C HIS A 566 -18.78 16.99 -16.00
N MET A 567 -17.61 16.89 -15.35
CA MET A 567 -16.87 18.02 -14.81
C MET A 567 -15.42 18.12 -15.38
N MET A 568 -14.52 18.69 -14.61
CA MET A 568 -13.15 19.01 -15.04
C MET A 568 -12.22 17.82 -15.26
N GLY A 569 -12.64 16.59 -14.86
CA GLY A 569 -11.77 15.44 -14.78
C GLY A 569 -11.04 15.33 -13.45
N THR A 570 -10.42 14.21 -13.22
CA THR A 570 -9.83 13.84 -11.93
C THR A 570 -8.30 13.82 -11.91
N GLY A 571 -7.67 13.85 -13.10
CA GLY A 571 -6.22 13.97 -13.25
C GLY A 571 -5.78 15.42 -13.45
N ASN A 572 -4.66 15.81 -12.83
CA ASN A 572 -4.05 17.12 -13.02
C ASN A 572 -2.57 16.98 -13.36
N MET A 573 -2.19 17.49 -14.52
CA MET A 573 -0.81 17.61 -14.97
C MET A 573 -0.43 19.09 -15.05
N ILE A 574 0.71 19.43 -14.49
CA ILE A 574 1.20 20.80 -14.43
C ILE A 574 2.48 20.89 -15.26
N ILE A 575 2.53 21.87 -16.17
CA ILE A 575 3.73 22.22 -16.92
C ILE A 575 4.23 23.57 -16.40
N VAL A 576 5.33 23.56 -15.66
CA VAL A 576 5.97 24.77 -15.15
C VAL A 576 6.87 25.35 -16.22
N VAL A 577 6.70 26.64 -16.49
CA VAL A 577 7.55 27.42 -17.40
C VAL A 577 8.36 28.40 -16.56
N ASN A 578 9.66 28.14 -16.44
CA ASN A 578 10.62 28.97 -15.71
C ASN A 578 11.55 29.63 -16.71
N THR A 579 11.45 30.95 -16.89
CA THR A 579 12.30 31.70 -17.83
C THR A 579 13.69 32.01 -17.27
N GLY A 580 13.86 31.96 -15.96
CA GLY A 580 15.10 32.32 -15.27
C GLY A 580 15.39 33.81 -15.20
N GLU A 581 14.50 34.68 -15.70
CA GLU A 581 14.61 36.12 -15.72
C GLU A 581 13.34 36.81 -15.25
N SER A 582 13.47 37.84 -14.41
CA SER A 582 12.31 38.60 -13.91
C SER A 582 11.57 39.27 -15.08
N ASP A 583 10.25 39.40 -14.95
CA ASP A 583 9.31 39.97 -15.94
C ASP A 583 9.25 39.24 -17.31
N ALA A 584 10.02 38.16 -17.50
CA ALA A 584 10.08 37.49 -18.81
C ALA A 584 8.78 36.73 -19.16
N ILE A 585 7.97 36.32 -18.20
CA ILE A 585 6.64 35.73 -18.46
C ILE A 585 5.68 36.75 -19.09
N THR A 586 5.87 38.04 -18.87
CA THR A 586 5.06 39.09 -19.51
C THR A 586 5.37 39.31 -21.01
N ASP A 587 6.46 38.68 -21.52
CA ASP A 587 6.77 38.70 -22.94
C ASP A 587 5.65 37.99 -23.75
N PRO A 588 5.04 38.68 -24.72
CA PRO A 588 4.06 38.11 -25.64
C PRO A 588 4.53 36.81 -26.31
N ALA A 589 5.83 36.65 -26.56
CA ALA A 589 6.37 35.46 -27.22
C ALA A 589 6.22 34.22 -26.31
N VAL A 590 6.48 34.34 -24.99
CA VAL A 590 6.32 33.26 -24.00
C VAL A 590 4.85 32.90 -23.83
N LEU A 591 3.98 33.89 -23.62
CA LEU A 591 2.55 33.67 -23.48
C LEU A 591 1.91 33.05 -24.73
N LYS A 592 2.34 33.45 -25.92
CA LYS A 592 1.89 32.85 -27.18
C LYS A 592 2.37 31.42 -27.34
N ALA A 593 3.58 31.07 -26.88
CA ALA A 593 4.06 29.70 -26.86
C ALA A 593 3.22 28.83 -25.89
N MET A 594 2.95 29.32 -24.68
CA MET A 594 2.04 28.67 -23.75
C MET A 594 0.65 28.40 -24.36
N SER A 595 0.08 29.43 -25.00
CA SER A 595 -1.23 29.35 -25.66
C SER A 595 -1.23 28.39 -26.85
N ARG A 596 -0.18 28.35 -27.68
CA ARG A 596 -0.05 27.41 -28.81
C ARG A 596 0.05 25.98 -28.28
N LEU A 597 0.89 25.74 -27.24
CA LEU A 597 0.99 24.43 -26.59
C LEU A 597 -0.38 23.97 -26.08
N GLN A 598 -1.12 24.81 -25.38
CA GLN A 598 -2.47 24.46 -24.88
C GLN A 598 -3.41 24.03 -26.02
N ASN A 599 -3.44 24.79 -27.13
CA ASN A 599 -4.29 24.48 -28.28
C ASN A 599 -3.85 23.19 -28.98
N GLN A 600 -2.54 23.02 -29.22
CA GLN A 600 -1.97 21.80 -29.83
C GLN A 600 -2.28 20.57 -29.01
N VAL A 601 -2.07 20.64 -27.69
CA VAL A 601 -2.28 19.54 -26.78
C VAL A 601 -3.78 19.16 -26.72
N LYS A 602 -4.67 20.16 -26.67
CA LYS A 602 -6.11 19.96 -26.67
C LYS A 602 -6.62 19.33 -27.96
N GLU A 603 -6.07 19.70 -29.12
CA GLU A 603 -6.43 19.11 -30.41
C GLU A 603 -5.86 17.69 -30.57
N SER A 604 -4.57 17.50 -30.28
CA SER A 604 -3.86 16.23 -30.49
C SER A 604 -4.30 15.13 -29.51
N TYR A 605 -4.67 15.50 -28.29
CA TYR A 605 -4.95 14.57 -27.20
C TYR A 605 -6.35 14.74 -26.58
N SER A 606 -7.34 15.15 -27.40
CA SER A 606 -8.73 15.39 -26.98
C SER A 606 -9.42 14.19 -26.28
N LYS A 607 -8.88 12.98 -26.46
CA LYS A 607 -9.33 11.78 -25.75
C LYS A 607 -9.10 11.87 -24.24
N TYR A 608 -7.98 12.47 -23.85
CA TYR A 608 -7.50 12.52 -22.47
C TYR A 608 -7.75 13.85 -21.79
N ILE A 609 -7.68 14.95 -22.56
CA ILE A 609 -7.72 16.31 -22.04
C ILE A 609 -9.15 16.83 -22.03
N ILE A 610 -9.59 17.27 -20.86
CA ILE A 610 -10.88 17.90 -20.67
C ILE A 610 -10.73 19.41 -20.80
N ARG A 611 -9.69 19.97 -20.16
CA ARG A 611 -9.51 21.41 -20.05
C ARG A 611 -8.04 21.77 -19.84
N THR A 612 -7.65 22.97 -20.26
CA THR A 612 -6.35 23.58 -19.92
C THR A 612 -6.58 24.98 -19.37
N ASN A 613 -5.70 25.44 -18.49
CA ASN A 613 -5.72 26.78 -17.92
C ASN A 613 -4.29 27.31 -17.74
N SER A 614 -4.08 28.60 -17.99
CA SER A 614 -2.79 29.25 -17.79
C SER A 614 -2.94 30.77 -17.68
N LEU A 615 -1.83 31.46 -17.37
CA LEU A 615 -1.75 32.92 -17.41
C LEU A 615 -2.10 33.48 -18.79
N ALA A 616 -1.79 32.75 -19.88
CA ALA A 616 -2.11 33.15 -21.24
C ALA A 616 -3.64 33.28 -21.47
N ASP A 617 -4.44 32.40 -20.85
CA ASP A 617 -5.91 32.48 -20.94
C ASP A 617 -6.44 33.69 -20.19
N LEU A 618 -5.88 33.94 -19.00
CA LEU A 618 -6.22 35.13 -18.21
C LEU A 618 -5.96 36.43 -19.00
N VAL A 619 -4.77 36.56 -19.62
CA VAL A 619 -4.42 37.73 -20.42
C VAL A 619 -5.37 37.91 -21.61
N LYS A 620 -5.73 36.83 -22.32
CA LYS A 620 -6.69 36.89 -23.44
C LYS A 620 -8.07 37.34 -22.97
N GLU A 621 -8.55 36.81 -21.84
CA GLU A 621 -9.85 37.12 -21.28
C GLU A 621 -9.90 38.59 -20.81
N THR A 622 -8.92 39.02 -20.04
CA THR A 622 -8.84 40.41 -19.58
C THR A 622 -8.74 41.40 -20.75
N HIS A 623 -8.00 41.04 -21.84
CA HIS A 623 -7.91 41.85 -23.02
C HIS A 623 -9.27 42.01 -23.73
N ALA A 624 -10.02 40.92 -23.91
CA ALA A 624 -11.34 40.97 -24.53
C ALA A 624 -12.34 41.78 -23.70
N ILE A 625 -12.30 41.59 -22.37
CA ILE A 625 -13.18 42.32 -21.45
C ILE A 625 -12.90 43.82 -21.45
N MET A 626 -11.62 44.22 -21.45
CA MET A 626 -11.24 45.65 -21.48
C MET A 626 -11.59 46.34 -22.81
N GLN A 627 -11.57 45.59 -23.93
CA GLN A 627 -11.96 46.13 -25.25
C GLN A 627 -13.47 45.96 -25.53
N ASP A 628 -14.24 45.29 -24.65
CA ASP A 628 -15.65 44.99 -24.83
C ASP A 628 -15.98 44.29 -26.19
N ASP A 629 -15.02 43.49 -26.69
CA ASP A 629 -15.10 42.79 -27.98
C ASP A 629 -14.34 41.45 -27.94
N GLU A 630 -15.05 40.36 -28.25
CA GLU A 630 -14.50 39.02 -28.36
C GLU A 630 -13.38 38.85 -29.39
N GLN A 631 -13.28 39.71 -30.39
CA GLN A 631 -12.16 39.70 -31.37
C GLN A 631 -10.82 39.94 -30.70
N TYR A 632 -10.82 40.61 -29.55
CA TYR A 632 -9.62 40.90 -28.77
C TYR A 632 -9.29 39.78 -27.74
N ARG A 633 -9.95 38.62 -27.79
CA ARG A 633 -9.55 37.44 -26.99
C ARG A 633 -8.24 36.84 -27.54
N THR A 634 -7.22 37.64 -27.56
CA THR A 634 -5.88 37.34 -28.08
C THR A 634 -4.81 37.95 -27.17
N ILE A 635 -3.60 37.40 -27.21
CA ILE A 635 -2.46 37.96 -26.49
C ILE A 635 -1.95 39.19 -27.26
N PRO A 636 -1.89 40.38 -26.64
CA PRO A 636 -1.34 41.59 -27.27
C PRO A 636 0.11 41.40 -27.75
N ASP A 637 0.51 42.09 -28.82
CA ASP A 637 1.88 42.05 -29.32
C ASP A 637 2.88 42.88 -28.49
N SER A 638 2.37 43.81 -27.67
CA SER A 638 3.16 44.70 -26.82
C SER A 638 3.29 44.12 -25.38
N GLN A 639 4.50 43.93 -24.92
CA GLN A 639 4.79 43.54 -23.54
C GLN A 639 4.23 44.58 -22.53
N ILE A 640 4.30 45.87 -22.85
CA ILE A 640 3.75 46.93 -21.99
C ILE A 640 2.23 46.74 -21.83
N THR A 641 1.54 46.42 -22.91
CA THR A 641 0.08 46.17 -22.86
C THR A 641 -0.23 44.91 -21.98
N VAL A 642 0.55 43.84 -22.13
CA VAL A 642 0.38 42.64 -21.29
C VAL A 642 0.61 43.01 -19.82
N SER A 643 1.68 43.74 -19.50
CA SER A 643 1.96 44.15 -18.10
C SER A 643 0.85 45.04 -17.53
N GLN A 644 0.26 45.93 -18.35
CA GLN A 644 -0.87 46.75 -17.94
C GLN A 644 -2.13 45.91 -17.64
N LEU A 645 -2.44 44.91 -18.47
CA LEU A 645 -3.58 44.02 -18.26
C LEU A 645 -3.38 43.19 -16.96
N LEU A 646 -2.19 42.67 -16.74
CA LEU A 646 -1.83 41.94 -15.53
C LEU A 646 -1.87 42.85 -14.27
N TYR A 647 -1.45 44.10 -14.38
CA TYR A 647 -1.56 45.08 -13.31
C TYR A 647 -3.04 45.35 -12.92
N LEU A 648 -3.89 45.56 -13.94
CA LEU A 648 -5.33 45.76 -13.74
C LEU A 648 -5.95 44.55 -13.07
N PHE A 649 -5.61 43.34 -13.55
CA PHE A 649 -6.09 42.11 -12.98
C PHE A 649 -5.63 41.92 -11.54
N ASN A 650 -4.33 42.15 -11.26
CA ASN A 650 -3.77 42.01 -9.90
C ASN A 650 -4.44 43.03 -8.95
N SER A 651 -4.81 44.21 -9.40
CA SER A 651 -5.53 45.19 -8.58
C SER A 651 -6.96 44.71 -8.25
N ALA A 652 -7.61 43.97 -9.16
CA ALA A 652 -8.96 43.46 -8.99
C ALA A 652 -9.01 42.11 -8.22
N ASN A 653 -8.02 41.23 -8.43
CA ASN A 653 -7.98 39.87 -7.82
C ASN A 653 -6.53 39.37 -7.58
N PRO A 654 -5.82 39.89 -6.58
CA PRO A 654 -4.40 39.59 -6.37
C PRO A 654 -4.13 38.11 -6.03
N GLU A 655 -5.03 37.42 -5.34
CA GLU A 655 -4.85 36.02 -4.96
C GLU A 655 -4.86 35.07 -6.17
N GLU A 656 -5.75 35.32 -7.13
CA GLU A 656 -5.82 34.52 -8.34
C GLU A 656 -4.59 34.70 -9.23
N ARG A 657 -3.99 35.89 -9.26
CA ARG A 657 -2.73 36.13 -9.96
C ARG A 657 -1.59 35.28 -9.37
N ARG A 658 -1.46 35.26 -8.04
CA ARG A 658 -0.39 34.51 -7.36
C ARG A 658 -0.46 33.02 -7.60
N SER A 659 -1.65 32.49 -7.80
CA SER A 659 -1.81 31.07 -8.14
C SER A 659 -1.38 30.71 -9.57
N LEU A 660 -1.15 31.69 -10.46
CA LEU A 660 -0.81 31.47 -11.88
C LEU A 660 0.61 31.90 -12.26
N VAL A 661 1.17 32.88 -11.56
CA VAL A 661 2.49 33.46 -11.88
C VAL A 661 3.23 33.91 -10.63
N SER A 662 4.54 33.73 -10.60
CA SER A 662 5.42 34.19 -9.50
C SER A 662 5.37 35.74 -9.35
N ASP A 663 5.71 36.22 -8.16
CA ASP A 663 5.67 37.64 -7.85
C ASP A 663 6.62 38.46 -8.70
N ASP A 664 7.77 37.88 -9.12
CA ASP A 664 8.75 38.46 -10.01
C ASP A 664 8.48 38.23 -11.50
N TYR A 665 7.37 37.56 -11.85
CA TYR A 665 7.02 37.16 -13.21
C TYR A 665 8.10 36.37 -13.97
N SER A 666 8.93 35.61 -13.25
CA SER A 666 9.91 34.70 -13.83
C SER A 666 9.37 33.32 -14.14
N LYS A 667 8.35 32.91 -13.39
CA LYS A 667 7.75 31.56 -13.47
C LYS A 667 6.24 31.64 -13.65
N SER A 668 5.71 30.73 -14.45
CA SER A 668 4.27 30.50 -14.61
C SER A 668 4.02 29.03 -14.90
N HIS A 669 2.76 28.59 -14.95
CA HIS A 669 2.44 27.20 -15.28
C HIS A 669 1.22 27.08 -16.18
N ILE A 670 1.12 25.93 -16.84
CA ILE A 670 -0.06 25.46 -17.56
C ILE A 670 -0.63 24.28 -16.78
N SER A 671 -1.85 24.39 -16.29
CA SER A 671 -2.60 23.27 -15.70
C SER A 671 -3.40 22.57 -16.78
N ILE A 672 -3.25 21.26 -16.88
CA ILE A 672 -3.95 20.39 -17.84
C ILE A 672 -4.77 19.38 -17.05
N GLN A 673 -6.07 19.46 -17.21
CA GLN A 673 -7.01 18.58 -16.53
C GLN A 673 -7.36 17.40 -17.41
N LEU A 674 -7.17 16.21 -16.86
CA LEU A 674 -7.19 14.93 -17.54
C LEU A 674 -8.30 14.05 -16.99
N LYS A 675 -8.81 13.14 -17.82
CA LYS A 675 -9.65 12.04 -17.38
C LYS A 675 -8.83 11.08 -16.53
N ASN A 676 -9.48 10.29 -15.70
CA ASN A 676 -8.83 9.16 -15.06
C ASN A 676 -8.46 8.09 -16.09
N ALA A 677 -7.20 7.68 -16.11
CA ALA A 677 -6.72 6.55 -16.89
C ALA A 677 -5.44 5.98 -16.28
N GLY A 678 -5.08 4.77 -16.68
CA GLY A 678 -3.88 4.10 -16.20
C GLY A 678 -2.59 4.63 -16.83
N SER A 679 -1.48 4.39 -16.16
CA SER A 679 -0.14 4.80 -16.62
C SER A 679 0.23 4.18 -17.97
N HIS A 680 -0.26 2.97 -18.27
CA HIS A 680 -0.02 2.31 -19.56
C HIS A 680 -0.68 3.07 -20.71
N GLU A 681 -1.90 3.54 -20.50
CA GLU A 681 -2.64 4.31 -21.50
C GLU A 681 -2.02 5.69 -21.70
N TYR A 682 -1.52 6.32 -20.64
CA TYR A 682 -0.89 7.63 -20.66
C TYR A 682 0.55 7.64 -21.17
N ALA A 683 1.22 6.50 -21.32
CA ALA A 683 2.64 6.46 -21.67
C ALA A 683 2.94 7.15 -23.02
N GLU A 684 2.12 6.89 -24.05
CA GLU A 684 2.26 7.51 -25.37
C GLU A 684 1.95 9.01 -25.34
N PHE A 685 0.91 9.40 -24.61
CA PHE A 685 0.53 10.78 -24.37
C PHE A 685 1.67 11.57 -23.69
N PHE A 686 2.27 11.01 -22.65
CA PHE A 686 3.31 11.67 -21.87
C PHE A 686 4.61 11.87 -22.68
N GLU A 687 4.98 10.91 -23.52
CA GLU A 687 6.09 11.09 -24.45
C GLU A 687 5.78 12.10 -25.56
N GLY A 688 4.53 12.11 -26.04
CA GLY A 688 4.09 13.07 -27.05
C GLY A 688 4.15 14.51 -26.54
N ILE A 689 3.62 14.75 -25.35
CA ILE A 689 3.57 16.09 -24.75
C ILE A 689 4.98 16.65 -24.46
N ARG A 690 5.95 15.80 -24.09
CA ARG A 690 7.35 16.20 -23.94
C ARG A 690 7.96 16.69 -25.25
N LYS A 691 7.62 16.05 -26.37
CA LYS A 691 8.06 16.51 -27.70
C LYS A 691 7.42 17.83 -28.09
N ASP A 692 6.12 17.99 -27.78
CA ASP A 692 5.39 19.23 -28.08
C ASP A 692 5.93 20.41 -27.27
N ILE A 693 6.25 20.22 -25.98
CA ILE A 693 6.91 21.18 -25.11
C ILE A 693 8.25 21.64 -25.76
N ASN A 694 9.09 20.68 -26.11
CA ASN A 694 10.39 21.02 -26.73
C ASN A 694 10.20 21.80 -28.04
N ASN A 695 9.29 21.38 -28.92
CA ASN A 695 9.04 22.05 -30.19
C ASN A 695 8.57 23.49 -30.01
N GLU A 696 7.71 23.77 -29.05
CA GLU A 696 7.16 25.11 -28.83
C GLU A 696 8.13 26.05 -28.12
N PHE A 697 8.92 25.53 -27.17
CA PHE A 697 9.79 26.36 -26.34
C PHE A 697 11.26 26.41 -26.80
N ASP A 698 11.74 25.53 -27.69
CA ASP A 698 13.14 25.51 -28.14
C ASP A 698 13.54 26.82 -28.82
N THR A 699 12.64 27.47 -29.59
CA THR A 699 12.90 28.75 -30.24
C THR A 699 13.06 29.90 -29.25
N LEU A 700 12.57 29.76 -28.02
CA LEU A 700 12.70 30.79 -26.98
C LEU A 700 13.99 30.66 -26.18
N LYS A 701 14.69 29.51 -26.26
CA LYS A 701 15.97 29.28 -25.56
C LYS A 701 17.10 30.21 -26.08
N ASP A 702 17.02 30.63 -27.34
CA ASP A 702 17.96 31.63 -27.89
C ASP A 702 17.82 33.01 -27.20
N ARG A 703 16.61 33.34 -26.76
CA ARG A 703 16.28 34.58 -26.07
C ARG A 703 16.40 34.48 -24.56
N TYR A 704 16.03 33.32 -24.00
CA TYR A 704 16.08 32.99 -22.58
C TYR A 704 16.95 31.74 -22.39
N PRO A 705 18.27 31.86 -22.23
CA PRO A 705 19.18 30.73 -22.14
C PRO A 705 18.93 29.82 -20.93
N ASN A 706 18.33 30.35 -19.85
CA ASN A 706 17.97 29.66 -18.64
C ASN A 706 16.52 29.13 -18.62
N LEU A 707 15.83 29.18 -19.78
CA LEU A 707 14.47 28.72 -19.92
C LEU A 707 14.42 27.20 -19.66
N ASP A 708 13.68 26.82 -18.63
CA ASP A 708 13.39 25.46 -18.29
C ASP A 708 11.89 25.22 -18.27
N VAL A 709 11.45 24.10 -18.84
CA VAL A 709 10.03 23.72 -18.90
C VAL A 709 9.89 22.28 -18.45
N GLU A 710 9.30 22.09 -17.29
CA GLU A 710 9.17 20.79 -16.66
C GLU A 710 7.70 20.38 -16.45
N ILE A 711 7.46 19.06 -16.52
CA ILE A 711 6.17 18.46 -16.15
C ILE A 711 6.26 18.02 -14.69
N THR A 712 5.37 18.54 -13.86
CA THR A 712 5.26 18.23 -12.43
C THR A 712 3.82 17.92 -12.00
N GLY A 713 3.58 17.82 -10.73
CA GLY A 713 2.29 17.46 -10.15
C GLY A 713 2.13 15.95 -9.93
N THR A 714 1.06 15.57 -9.28
CA THR A 714 0.76 14.18 -8.92
C THR A 714 0.75 13.24 -10.13
N PHE A 715 0.28 13.72 -11.30
CA PHE A 715 0.28 12.95 -12.54
C PHE A 715 1.70 12.59 -13.01
N ALA A 716 2.62 13.55 -13.02
CA ALA A 716 4.02 13.29 -13.41
C ALA A 716 4.70 12.30 -12.48
N MET A 717 4.42 12.39 -11.18
CA MET A 717 4.90 11.43 -10.19
C MET A 717 4.33 10.04 -10.43
N MET A 718 3.04 9.91 -10.74
CA MET A 718 2.40 8.64 -11.08
C MET A 718 3.07 7.97 -12.31
N MET A 719 3.35 8.75 -13.36
CA MET A 719 4.03 8.23 -14.56
C MET A 719 5.46 7.76 -14.24
N ARG A 720 6.17 8.51 -13.39
CA ARG A 720 7.51 8.13 -12.94
C ARG A 720 7.48 6.87 -12.08
N LEU A 721 6.50 6.76 -11.17
CA LEU A 721 6.29 5.57 -10.35
C LEU A 721 6.11 4.32 -11.23
N ALA A 722 5.28 4.41 -12.26
CA ALA A 722 5.05 3.31 -13.19
C ALA A 722 6.31 2.88 -13.95
N ASP A 723 7.13 3.85 -14.39
CA ASP A 723 8.42 3.60 -15.04
C ASP A 723 9.43 2.92 -14.12
N ASP A 724 9.56 3.41 -12.89
CA ASP A 724 10.48 2.85 -11.90
C ASP A 724 10.05 1.45 -11.48
N LEU A 725 8.74 1.21 -11.30
CA LEU A 725 8.19 -0.12 -11.04
C LEU A 725 8.52 -1.08 -12.17
N SER A 726 8.26 -0.68 -13.42
CA SER A 726 8.55 -1.50 -14.60
C SER A 726 10.00 -1.96 -14.66
N ARG A 727 10.94 -1.07 -14.41
CA ARG A 727 12.37 -1.34 -14.56
C ARG A 727 12.98 -2.08 -13.38
N ASN A 728 12.63 -1.68 -12.16
CA ASN A 728 13.32 -2.11 -10.95
C ASN A 728 12.74 -3.41 -10.38
N GLN A 729 11.45 -3.66 -10.58
CA GLN A 729 10.81 -4.86 -10.06
C GLN A 729 11.32 -6.15 -10.72
N PHE A 730 11.50 -6.15 -12.04
CA PHE A 730 12.10 -7.31 -12.71
C PHE A 730 13.55 -7.56 -12.28
N LYS A 731 14.31 -6.50 -11.99
CA LYS A 731 15.66 -6.61 -11.42
C LYS A 731 15.63 -7.25 -10.02
N SER A 732 14.73 -6.78 -9.15
CA SER A 732 14.54 -7.33 -7.81
C SER A 732 14.17 -8.81 -7.85
N LEU A 733 13.21 -9.19 -8.71
CA LEU A 733 12.79 -10.58 -8.90
C LEU A 733 13.94 -11.48 -9.40
N ALA A 734 14.72 -11.00 -10.38
CA ALA A 734 15.87 -11.74 -10.89
C ALA A 734 16.94 -11.95 -9.82
N ILE A 735 17.22 -10.90 -9.01
CA ILE A 735 18.18 -10.98 -7.90
C ILE A 735 17.66 -11.94 -6.82
N ALA A 736 16.38 -11.86 -6.45
CA ALA A 736 15.77 -12.80 -5.51
C ALA A 736 15.92 -14.24 -6.00
N ALA A 737 15.58 -14.53 -7.26
CA ALA A 737 15.69 -15.85 -7.84
C ALA A 737 17.15 -16.36 -7.84
N VAL A 738 18.12 -15.51 -8.17
CA VAL A 738 19.56 -15.87 -8.15
C VAL A 738 20.03 -16.14 -6.74
N VAL A 739 19.75 -15.24 -5.78
CA VAL A 739 20.19 -15.37 -4.37
C VAL A 739 19.59 -16.63 -3.75
N ILE A 740 18.29 -16.86 -3.92
CA ILE A 740 17.60 -18.05 -3.41
C ILE A 740 18.16 -19.32 -4.07
N SER A 741 18.42 -19.31 -5.37
CA SER A 741 19.03 -20.45 -6.08
C SER A 741 20.44 -20.75 -5.57
N CYS A 742 21.26 -19.74 -5.34
CA CYS A 742 22.59 -19.90 -4.75
C CYS A 742 22.50 -20.47 -3.33
N LEU A 743 21.58 -19.94 -2.49
CA LEU A 743 21.35 -20.47 -1.15
C LEU A 743 20.90 -21.93 -1.18
N LEU A 744 19.99 -22.31 -2.09
CA LEU A 744 19.57 -23.70 -2.28
C LEU A 744 20.73 -24.60 -2.70
N MET A 745 21.57 -24.18 -3.65
CA MET A 745 22.76 -24.94 -4.08
C MET A 745 23.74 -25.16 -2.91
N VAL A 746 23.96 -24.13 -2.12
CA VAL A 746 24.84 -24.18 -0.94
C VAL A 746 24.24 -25.10 0.13
N THR A 747 22.97 -24.93 0.48
CA THR A 747 22.31 -25.68 1.56
C THR A 747 22.14 -27.16 1.22
N LEU A 748 21.86 -27.49 -0.04
CA LEU A 748 21.72 -28.86 -0.50
C LEU A 748 23.08 -29.55 -0.72
N GLY A 749 24.16 -28.76 -0.83
CA GLY A 749 25.50 -29.28 -1.12
C GLY A 749 25.60 -30.05 -2.44
N SER A 750 24.71 -29.74 -3.37
CA SER A 750 24.64 -30.36 -4.70
C SER A 750 24.10 -29.33 -5.71
N LEU A 751 24.95 -29.00 -6.69
CA LEU A 751 24.58 -28.08 -7.76
C LEU A 751 23.38 -28.63 -8.57
N GLN A 752 23.36 -29.92 -8.84
CA GLN A 752 22.30 -30.58 -9.57
C GLN A 752 20.95 -30.53 -8.82
N ALA A 753 20.96 -30.81 -7.50
CA ALA A 753 19.76 -30.75 -6.70
C ALA A 753 19.25 -29.30 -6.53
N GLY A 754 20.16 -28.35 -6.34
CA GLY A 754 19.82 -26.92 -6.27
C GLY A 754 19.22 -26.42 -7.59
N ALA A 755 19.86 -26.70 -8.72
CA ALA A 755 19.31 -26.34 -10.04
C ALA A 755 17.94 -26.97 -10.32
N MET A 756 17.75 -28.22 -9.89
CA MET A 756 16.51 -28.95 -10.06
C MET A 756 15.34 -28.37 -9.23
N SER A 757 15.63 -27.75 -8.09
CA SER A 757 14.62 -27.12 -7.22
C SER A 757 14.18 -25.73 -7.69
N ILE A 758 14.89 -25.11 -8.65
CA ILE A 758 14.54 -23.77 -9.16
C ILE A 758 13.18 -23.78 -9.85
N VAL A 759 12.97 -24.73 -10.78
CA VAL A 759 11.73 -24.77 -11.58
C VAL A 759 10.47 -24.98 -10.74
N PRO A 760 10.40 -25.93 -9.78
CA PRO A 760 9.26 -26.10 -8.89
C PRO A 760 8.91 -24.81 -8.12
N ASN A 761 9.91 -24.02 -7.72
CA ASN A 761 9.71 -22.80 -6.97
C ASN A 761 9.33 -21.59 -7.84
N LEU A 762 9.68 -21.61 -9.14
CA LEU A 762 9.27 -20.57 -10.07
C LEU A 762 7.85 -20.77 -10.64
N ILE A 763 7.37 -22.01 -10.76
CA ILE A 763 6.04 -22.32 -11.30
C ILE A 763 4.93 -21.55 -10.58
N PRO A 764 4.86 -21.52 -9.23
CA PRO A 764 3.79 -20.82 -8.53
C PRO A 764 3.75 -19.30 -8.81
N ALA A 765 4.91 -18.65 -8.80
CA ALA A 765 5.01 -17.22 -9.12
C ALA A 765 4.68 -16.94 -10.59
N THR A 766 5.20 -17.75 -11.52
CA THR A 766 4.90 -17.61 -12.95
C THR A 766 3.42 -17.87 -13.25
N LEU A 767 2.78 -18.77 -12.49
CA LEU A 767 1.34 -19.03 -12.62
C LEU A 767 0.52 -17.79 -12.28
N ALA A 768 0.83 -17.09 -11.20
CA ALA A 768 0.12 -15.87 -10.83
C ALA A 768 0.18 -14.83 -11.94
N PHE A 769 1.38 -14.49 -12.43
CA PHE A 769 1.55 -13.55 -13.54
C PHE A 769 1.00 -14.06 -14.87
N GLY A 770 1.15 -15.36 -15.13
CA GLY A 770 0.61 -15.97 -16.33
C GLY A 770 -0.90 -15.90 -16.43
N LEU A 771 -1.60 -16.12 -15.31
CA LEU A 771 -3.06 -15.98 -15.25
C LEU A 771 -3.47 -14.52 -15.40
N MET A 772 -2.77 -13.58 -14.73
CA MET A 772 -3.04 -12.16 -14.88
C MET A 772 -2.95 -11.75 -16.35
N GLY A 773 -1.89 -12.15 -17.07
CA GLY A 773 -1.76 -11.82 -18.48
C GLY A 773 -2.80 -12.49 -19.37
N LEU A 774 -3.15 -13.76 -19.12
CA LEU A 774 -4.17 -14.48 -19.91
C LEU A 774 -5.58 -13.90 -19.70
N PHE A 775 -5.87 -13.38 -18.51
CA PHE A 775 -7.16 -12.76 -18.20
C PHE A 775 -7.19 -11.23 -18.42
N GLY A 776 -6.07 -10.65 -18.87
CA GLY A 776 -5.98 -9.21 -19.09
C GLY A 776 -6.00 -8.37 -17.82
N ILE A 777 -5.64 -8.96 -16.67
CA ILE A 777 -5.52 -8.26 -15.38
C ILE A 777 -4.16 -7.55 -15.36
N PRO A 778 -4.12 -6.20 -15.24
CA PRO A 778 -2.85 -5.49 -15.23
C PRO A 778 -2.07 -5.75 -13.93
N LEU A 779 -0.75 -5.59 -14.03
CA LEU A 779 0.13 -5.49 -12.87
C LEU A 779 0.12 -4.05 -12.36
N ASP A 780 -0.35 -3.89 -11.16
CA ASP A 780 -0.30 -2.66 -10.39
C ASP A 780 0.87 -2.70 -9.37
N THR A 781 1.04 -1.60 -8.63
CA THR A 781 2.07 -1.46 -7.60
C THR A 781 2.08 -2.60 -6.59
N ASP A 782 0.91 -3.08 -6.19
CA ASP A 782 0.78 -4.09 -5.15
C ASP A 782 0.98 -5.50 -5.68
N THR A 783 0.42 -5.80 -6.85
CA THR A 783 0.52 -7.14 -7.46
C THR A 783 1.94 -7.50 -7.85
N LEU A 784 2.80 -6.52 -8.08
CA LEU A 784 4.23 -6.74 -8.30
C LEU A 784 4.92 -7.43 -7.11
N MET A 785 4.41 -7.26 -5.89
CA MET A 785 4.94 -7.89 -4.68
C MET A 785 4.59 -9.39 -4.58
N ILE A 786 3.64 -9.88 -5.36
CA ILE A 786 3.19 -11.29 -5.34
C ILE A 786 4.36 -12.25 -5.58
N ALA A 787 5.24 -11.96 -6.54
CA ALA A 787 6.30 -12.90 -6.91
C ALA A 787 7.37 -13.08 -5.83
N PRO A 788 8.01 -12.02 -5.27
CA PRO A 788 8.98 -12.20 -4.19
C PRO A 788 8.37 -12.90 -2.97
N LEU A 789 7.13 -12.56 -2.65
CA LEU A 789 6.38 -13.16 -1.54
C LEU A 789 6.14 -14.67 -1.76
N ILE A 790 5.62 -15.04 -2.94
CA ILE A 790 5.34 -16.45 -3.27
C ILE A 790 6.63 -17.26 -3.33
N ILE A 791 7.70 -16.74 -3.97
CA ILE A 791 8.97 -17.46 -4.06
C ILE A 791 9.54 -17.71 -2.66
N GLY A 792 9.46 -16.71 -1.76
CA GLY A 792 9.88 -16.84 -0.38
C GLY A 792 9.13 -17.96 0.37
N ILE A 793 7.83 -18.09 0.15
CA ILE A 793 6.99 -19.12 0.79
C ILE A 793 7.17 -20.49 0.13
N ALA A 794 7.20 -20.57 -1.21
CA ALA A 794 7.31 -21.85 -1.93
C ALA A 794 8.63 -22.58 -1.65
N VAL A 795 9.72 -21.84 -1.47
CA VAL A 795 11.04 -22.42 -1.17
C VAL A 795 11.06 -23.10 0.20
N ASP A 796 10.26 -22.66 1.16
CA ASP A 796 10.16 -23.24 2.50
C ASP A 796 9.80 -24.73 2.45
N ASP A 797 8.70 -25.07 1.81
CA ASP A 797 8.23 -26.46 1.69
C ASP A 797 9.23 -27.34 0.94
N THR A 798 9.85 -26.81 -0.13
CA THR A 798 10.91 -27.50 -0.89
C THR A 798 12.13 -27.80 -0.03
N ILE A 799 12.60 -26.86 0.80
CA ILE A 799 13.75 -27.08 1.71
C ILE A 799 13.44 -28.16 2.74
N HIS A 800 12.27 -28.11 3.34
CA HIS A 800 11.82 -29.15 4.28
C HIS A 800 11.78 -30.52 3.62
N PHE A 801 11.17 -30.62 2.44
CA PHE A 801 11.08 -31.87 1.70
C PHE A 801 12.48 -32.46 1.36
N ILE A 802 13.36 -31.66 0.78
CA ILE A 802 14.72 -32.11 0.39
C ILE A 802 15.55 -32.48 1.61
N SER A 803 15.48 -31.71 2.70
CA SER A 803 16.24 -32.01 3.91
C SER A 803 15.87 -33.37 4.49
N HIS A 804 14.60 -33.69 4.56
CA HIS A 804 14.12 -34.99 5.03
C HIS A 804 14.41 -36.11 4.04
N TYR A 805 14.25 -35.87 2.74
CA TYR A 805 14.68 -36.83 1.70
C TYR A 805 16.16 -37.20 1.85
N ARG A 806 17.03 -36.22 2.04
CA ARG A 806 18.48 -36.41 2.21
C ARG A 806 18.80 -37.16 3.49
N MET A 807 18.11 -36.88 4.61
CA MET A 807 18.29 -37.60 5.86
C MET A 807 17.89 -39.06 5.69
N SER A 808 16.71 -39.31 5.13
CA SER A 808 16.21 -40.67 4.91
C SER A 808 17.06 -41.45 3.88
N LEU A 809 17.63 -40.78 2.90
CA LEU A 809 18.55 -41.36 1.93
C LEU A 809 19.88 -41.78 2.60
N ALA A 810 20.38 -40.97 3.53
CA ALA A 810 21.58 -41.27 4.31
C ALA A 810 21.40 -42.45 5.25
N GLU A 811 20.20 -42.68 5.78
CA GLU A 811 19.88 -43.79 6.66
C GLU A 811 19.66 -45.11 5.90
N ASN A 812 18.90 -45.05 4.80
CA ASN A 812 18.40 -46.24 4.09
C ASN A 812 19.22 -46.64 2.86
N ASN A 813 20.08 -45.75 2.36
CA ASN A 813 20.84 -45.88 1.10
C ASN A 813 19.97 -46.32 -0.11
N ASN A 814 18.67 -46.05 -0.07
CA ASN A 814 17.71 -46.42 -1.07
C ASN A 814 16.79 -45.21 -1.41
N MET A 815 16.84 -44.79 -2.67
CA MET A 815 16.09 -43.61 -3.16
C MET A 815 14.58 -43.76 -2.93
N ARG A 816 14.02 -44.93 -3.15
CA ARG A 816 12.59 -45.20 -3.00
C ARG A 816 12.14 -45.09 -1.54
N LEU A 817 12.86 -45.75 -0.66
CA LEU A 817 12.55 -45.70 0.79
C LEU A 817 12.75 -44.29 1.33
N ALA A 818 13.76 -43.58 0.84
CA ALA A 818 13.99 -42.16 1.19
C ALA A 818 12.84 -41.26 0.76
N LEU A 819 12.29 -41.47 -0.46
CA LEU A 819 11.16 -40.67 -0.98
C LEU A 819 9.88 -40.96 -0.20
N ILE A 820 9.57 -42.23 0.05
CA ILE A 820 8.42 -42.64 0.87
C ILE A 820 8.56 -42.05 2.29
N GLY A 821 9.76 -42.13 2.88
CA GLY A 821 10.06 -41.57 4.20
C GLY A 821 9.85 -40.05 4.25
N ALA A 822 10.36 -39.32 3.26
CA ALA A 822 10.21 -37.88 3.18
C ALA A 822 8.73 -37.47 3.06
N ILE A 823 7.95 -38.06 2.14
CA ILE A 823 6.53 -37.76 1.97
C ILE A 823 5.75 -38.12 3.23
N LYS A 824 6.05 -39.23 3.87
CA LYS A 824 5.35 -39.65 5.10
C LYS A 824 5.64 -38.75 6.30
N GLU A 825 6.85 -38.24 6.43
CA GLU A 825 7.28 -37.42 7.56
C GLU A 825 6.94 -35.94 7.41
N VAL A 826 7.10 -35.40 6.20
CA VAL A 826 6.97 -33.96 5.91
C VAL A 826 5.65 -33.66 5.24
N GLY A 827 5.12 -34.55 4.40
CA GLY A 827 3.94 -34.29 3.58
C GLY A 827 2.72 -33.84 4.39
N GLN A 828 2.54 -34.39 5.61
CA GLN A 828 1.44 -33.97 6.48
C GLN A 828 1.65 -32.53 6.97
N ALA A 829 2.85 -32.18 7.44
CA ALA A 829 3.15 -30.83 7.93
C ALA A 829 3.04 -29.80 6.80
N VAL A 830 3.65 -30.07 5.65
CA VAL A 830 3.60 -29.22 4.46
C VAL A 830 2.17 -29.01 3.93
N THR A 831 1.34 -30.06 3.90
CA THR A 831 -0.07 -29.90 3.51
C THR A 831 -0.82 -29.00 4.48
N PHE A 832 -0.57 -29.12 5.79
CA PHE A 832 -1.24 -28.27 6.78
C PHE A 832 -0.72 -26.82 6.76
N THR A 833 0.59 -26.59 6.58
CA THR A 833 1.14 -25.23 6.38
C THR A 833 0.51 -24.58 5.16
N THR A 834 0.45 -25.30 4.03
CA THR A 834 -0.21 -24.83 2.82
C THR A 834 -1.69 -24.49 3.01
N LEU A 835 -2.45 -25.33 3.73
CA LEU A 835 -3.86 -25.05 4.03
C LEU A 835 -4.00 -23.80 4.91
N ILE A 836 -3.17 -23.67 5.94
CA ILE A 836 -3.17 -22.54 6.86
C ILE A 836 -2.83 -21.25 6.10
N LEU A 837 -1.76 -21.26 5.30
CA LEU A 837 -1.31 -20.15 4.51
C LEU A 837 -2.30 -19.81 3.38
N GLY A 838 -2.70 -20.81 2.60
CA GLY A 838 -3.60 -20.65 1.47
C GLY A 838 -4.96 -20.07 1.88
N PHE A 839 -5.59 -20.62 2.93
CA PHE A 839 -6.84 -20.05 3.45
C PHE A 839 -6.62 -18.69 4.15
N GLY A 840 -5.46 -18.48 4.77
CA GLY A 840 -5.09 -17.19 5.33
C GLY A 840 -5.04 -16.12 4.26
N PHE A 841 -4.30 -16.36 3.17
CA PHE A 841 -4.25 -15.44 2.02
C PHE A 841 -5.61 -15.28 1.33
N PHE A 842 -6.37 -16.38 1.19
CA PHE A 842 -7.69 -16.33 0.56
C PHE A 842 -8.66 -15.37 1.28
N MET A 843 -8.51 -15.15 2.60
CA MET A 843 -9.31 -14.16 3.32
C MET A 843 -9.12 -12.74 2.79
N LEU A 844 -7.95 -12.41 2.23
CA LEU A 844 -7.68 -11.08 1.68
C LEU A 844 -8.47 -10.80 0.39
N THR A 845 -8.94 -11.84 -0.30
CA THR A 845 -9.76 -11.71 -1.51
C THR A 845 -11.07 -10.94 -1.25
N PHE A 846 -11.49 -10.85 0.02
CA PHE A 846 -12.69 -10.12 0.43
C PHE A 846 -12.42 -8.64 0.77
N SER A 847 -11.27 -8.10 0.40
CA SER A 847 -10.95 -6.69 0.57
C SER A 847 -11.56 -5.85 -0.54
N ASP A 848 -12.10 -4.67 -0.20
CA ASP A 848 -12.53 -3.66 -1.15
C ASP A 848 -11.32 -2.98 -1.84
N TYR A 849 -10.14 -3.10 -1.24
CA TYR A 849 -8.87 -2.74 -1.85
C TYR A 849 -8.40 -3.87 -2.77
N LEU A 850 -8.56 -3.69 -4.08
CA LEU A 850 -8.31 -4.73 -5.08
C LEU A 850 -6.85 -5.18 -5.13
N GLY A 851 -5.90 -4.30 -4.82
CA GLY A 851 -4.49 -4.67 -4.70
C GLY A 851 -4.30 -5.81 -3.69
N LEU A 852 -4.87 -5.65 -2.49
CA LEU A 852 -4.83 -6.66 -1.43
C LEU A 852 -5.64 -7.91 -1.81
N ALA A 853 -6.79 -7.74 -2.46
CA ALA A 853 -7.62 -8.85 -2.93
C ALA A 853 -6.90 -9.71 -3.98
N LYS A 854 -6.22 -9.09 -4.94
CA LYS A 854 -5.40 -9.76 -5.95
C LYS A 854 -4.22 -10.52 -5.30
N ILE A 855 -3.50 -9.90 -4.35
CA ILE A 855 -2.45 -10.57 -3.57
C ILE A 855 -3.02 -11.79 -2.85
N GLY A 856 -4.18 -11.65 -2.22
CA GLY A 856 -4.88 -12.74 -1.53
C GLY A 856 -5.23 -13.90 -2.45
N GLY A 857 -5.90 -13.63 -3.54
CA GLY A 857 -6.38 -14.64 -4.50
C GLY A 857 -5.26 -15.36 -5.24
N PHE A 858 -4.38 -14.60 -5.89
CA PHE A 858 -3.25 -15.18 -6.62
C PHE A 858 -2.21 -15.78 -5.68
N GLY A 859 -2.00 -15.19 -4.49
CA GLY A 859 -1.13 -15.75 -3.46
C GLY A 859 -1.64 -17.09 -2.94
N ALA A 860 -2.91 -17.19 -2.59
CA ALA A 860 -3.53 -18.44 -2.15
C ALA A 860 -3.42 -19.53 -3.24
N LEU A 861 -3.77 -19.21 -4.48
CA LEU A 861 -3.68 -20.14 -5.59
C LEU A 861 -2.23 -20.63 -5.80
N ALA A 862 -1.27 -19.73 -5.79
CA ALA A 862 0.14 -20.04 -5.96
C ALA A 862 0.67 -20.93 -4.83
N ILE A 863 0.26 -20.70 -3.58
CA ILE A 863 0.60 -21.54 -2.42
C ILE A 863 0.06 -22.97 -2.60
N PHE A 864 -1.18 -23.13 -3.07
CA PHE A 864 -1.73 -24.46 -3.37
C PHE A 864 -0.98 -25.15 -4.53
N VAL A 865 -0.57 -24.40 -5.55
CA VAL A 865 0.22 -24.96 -6.66
C VAL A 865 1.64 -25.32 -6.20
N ALA A 866 2.24 -24.56 -5.27
CA ALA A 866 3.52 -24.91 -4.66
C ALA A 866 3.45 -26.28 -3.96
N LEU A 867 2.38 -26.56 -3.21
CA LEU A 867 2.16 -27.88 -2.63
C LEU A 867 2.13 -28.99 -3.67
N LEU A 868 1.43 -28.78 -4.79
CA LEU A 868 1.39 -29.75 -5.86
C LEU A 868 2.77 -29.93 -6.52
N CYS A 869 3.55 -28.87 -6.64
CA CYS A 869 4.93 -28.95 -7.11
C CYS A 869 5.78 -29.79 -6.17
N ASP A 870 5.68 -29.60 -4.86
CA ASP A 870 6.50 -30.31 -3.87
C ASP A 870 6.08 -31.77 -3.67
N LEU A 871 4.78 -32.08 -3.76
CA LEU A 871 4.31 -33.47 -3.58
C LEU A 871 4.30 -34.31 -4.84
N LEU A 872 4.17 -33.71 -6.04
CA LEU A 872 4.04 -34.45 -7.31
C LEU A 872 5.22 -34.20 -8.27
N PHE A 873 5.49 -32.93 -8.58
CA PHE A 873 6.44 -32.56 -9.62
C PHE A 873 7.88 -32.77 -9.18
N PHE A 874 8.24 -32.29 -8.02
CA PHE A 874 9.61 -32.41 -7.50
C PHE A 874 10.02 -33.88 -7.24
N PRO A 875 9.20 -34.74 -6.61
CA PRO A 875 9.47 -36.19 -6.55
C PRO A 875 9.62 -36.86 -7.93
N ALA A 876 8.83 -36.44 -8.92
CA ALA A 876 8.97 -36.93 -10.30
C ALA A 876 10.32 -36.56 -10.91
N LEU A 877 10.79 -35.32 -10.69
CA LEU A 877 12.12 -34.87 -11.13
C LEU A 877 13.24 -35.66 -10.43
N ILE A 878 13.13 -35.89 -9.11
CA ILE A 878 14.10 -36.71 -8.37
C ILE A 878 14.19 -38.11 -8.96
N MET A 879 13.05 -38.74 -9.27
CA MET A 879 13.01 -40.08 -9.85
C MET A 879 13.62 -40.16 -11.27
N ILE A 880 13.52 -39.11 -12.07
CA ILE A 880 14.04 -39.03 -13.43
C ILE A 880 15.54 -38.71 -13.43
N PHE A 881 15.92 -37.62 -12.71
CA PHE A 881 17.28 -37.09 -12.78
C PHE A 881 18.25 -37.66 -11.75
N LYS A 882 17.77 -38.34 -10.71
CA LYS A 882 18.54 -39.02 -9.65
C LYS A 882 19.72 -38.19 -9.13
N PRO A 883 19.46 -37.03 -8.50
CA PRO A 883 20.51 -36.12 -8.09
C PRO A 883 21.45 -36.75 -7.07
N LYS A 884 22.76 -36.56 -7.26
CA LYS A 884 23.80 -37.08 -6.34
C LYS A 884 24.00 -36.11 -5.18
N PHE A 885 23.85 -36.58 -3.94
CA PHE A 885 24.08 -35.81 -2.70
C PHE A 885 25.43 -36.12 -2.04
N GLY A 886 26.46 -36.38 -2.83
CA GLY A 886 27.80 -36.67 -2.32
C GLY A 886 27.97 -38.06 -1.70
N GLN A 887 27.15 -39.03 -2.01
CA GLN A 887 27.22 -40.42 -1.61
C GLN A 887 27.79 -41.30 -2.76
N LYS A 888 28.54 -42.36 -2.40
CA LYS A 888 28.96 -43.40 -3.32
C LYS A 888 27.70 -44.20 -3.75
N ASP A 889 27.69 -44.61 -5.01
CA ASP A 889 26.64 -45.30 -5.74
C ASP A 889 25.43 -45.84 -4.96
N VAL A 890 24.27 -45.20 -5.17
CA VAL A 890 22.98 -45.65 -4.64
C VAL A 890 22.50 -46.83 -5.50
N GLU A 891 22.27 -47.99 -4.90
CA GLU A 891 21.72 -49.14 -5.59
C GLU A 891 20.34 -48.88 -6.19
N ASP A 892 20.22 -49.08 -7.51
CA ASP A 892 19.05 -48.83 -8.33
C ASP A 892 18.05 -50.01 -8.26
N ASN A 893 17.44 -50.29 -7.15
CA ASN A 893 16.34 -51.26 -7.05
C ASN A 893 14.99 -50.63 -7.33
N LEU A 894 14.66 -50.49 -8.62
CA LEU A 894 13.45 -49.80 -9.11
C LEU A 894 12.18 -50.70 -9.21
N ASN A 895 12.17 -51.94 -8.72
CA ASN A 895 11.01 -52.83 -8.82
C ASN A 895 10.05 -52.72 -7.64
N PHE A 896 8.91 -52.03 -7.85
CA PHE A 896 7.86 -51.77 -6.89
C PHE A 896 6.84 -52.91 -6.68
N ILE A 897 6.96 -54.06 -7.39
CA ILE A 897 5.86 -55.02 -7.50
C ILE A 897 5.84 -56.09 -6.38
N GLU A 898 6.88 -56.23 -5.59
CA GLU A 898 7.00 -57.39 -4.66
C GLU A 898 6.66 -57.17 -3.18
N VAL A 899 6.26 -55.98 -2.71
CA VAL A 899 6.02 -55.71 -1.30
C VAL A 899 4.54 -55.43 -0.98
N ALA A 900 3.65 -55.67 -1.95
CA ALA A 900 2.18 -55.54 -1.75
C ALA A 900 1.46 -56.91 -1.71
N LYS A 901 2.12 -57.97 -1.18
CA LYS A 901 1.47 -59.25 -0.81
C LYS A 901 1.58 -59.51 0.69
#